data_261ac2fb8572995ccca89b8b7382d746
#
_entry.id   261ac2fb8572995ccca89b8b7382d746
#
_cell.length_a   1.000
_cell.length_b   1.000
_cell.length_c   1.000
_cell.angle_alpha   90.00
_cell.angle_beta   90.00
_cell.angle_gamma   90.00
#
_symmetry.space_group_name_H-M   'P 1'
#
loop_
_entity.id
_entity.type
_entity.pdbx_description
1 polymer ?
#
loop_
_entity_poly.entity_id
_entity_poly.type
_entity_poly.pdbx_seq_one_letter_code
_entity_poly.pdbx_strand_id
1 'polypeptide(L)'
;MSRVQQYQSGFTVGELDPLLRGRIDLEQYYQSVAVADNVLFEPQGGVSRRPGLKFVFDATADNAANGVVLIPFEFSTTQNLMILGSVFNTANTIRFRFFVNGILQTNINGSGNTYLDRTVGTLYSVSAIDIDKLYYTQNADTIVFTNENFKPFKITRGANNSTWSLTTIDFTSNPDKNAPYTVFTEAVSQPNATLTPSAVSGAITLTASASVFASVGTGQRIQSYTGYGRAKIIAVTSATVVTAITEVPFYSTDAIAANSWDLIQGWEPAWSATRGWPRTCTFHEGRLYFGGSAQLPSTLFGSKVSDYFNFNVAEGLDDDAIFATLATDSVNAITALRSGRDLQIFTTGGEFFIPQSSLDPITPSNIVVKSTTRRGSKYGIRPQGAEGGTLFIQRQGKALREMVFSDTEISYVANNISLLSSHLIVDPQRMALRPATDTTSGDLLLLVNGLDSTGYRAASTGFTGTIAAFMLNKGQQIVAPSSWTTDGDFIDVGVDLDQIYTVVKRTIGGAAKYYVEIFDDDRTTDSAIQYYANPLAPDQAKPSNTTAGGLAHLNGEVVKIIRDDIVDADFTVSGGNATLGGVPSVYAEVGLNYTVTLKTQPFEPRLPSGTVASQKRRILEVTPRLYRSQNITINSRNIPLQTLPISGLGKVPTFTGLKKTQGFLGYTRDAQITISQDQPVFFTVLALDYKVSV
;
A
#
# COMPACT_ATOMS: atom_id res chain seq x y z
N MET A 1 3.51 -44.63 31.11
CA MET A 1 3.34 -43.45 30.29
C MET A 1 3.38 -42.21 31.19
N SER A 2 4.34 -41.35 30.99
CA SER A 2 4.42 -40.10 31.74
C SER A 2 3.35 -39.13 31.26
N ARG A 3 2.77 -38.33 32.13
CA ARG A 3 1.82 -37.27 31.79
C ARG A 3 2.55 -35.96 31.95
N VAL A 4 2.58 -35.18 30.88
CA VAL A 4 3.21 -33.86 30.89
C VAL A 4 2.14 -32.83 30.64
N GLN A 5 2.17 -31.75 31.41
CA GLN A 5 1.27 -30.60 31.28
C GLN A 5 2.06 -29.43 30.75
N GLN A 6 1.49 -28.70 29.79
CA GLN A 6 2.06 -27.48 29.25
C GLN A 6 1.01 -26.37 29.28
N TYR A 7 1.45 -25.19 29.66
CA TYR A 7 0.64 -23.97 29.69
C TYR A 7 1.21 -22.97 28.68
N GLN A 8 0.43 -22.64 27.69
CA GLN A 8 0.70 -21.54 26.74
C GLN A 8 -0.04 -20.30 27.23
N SER A 9 0.71 -19.35 27.78
CA SER A 9 0.16 -18.16 28.46
C SER A 9 -0.24 -17.04 27.54
N GLY A 10 0.11 -17.13 26.26
CA GLY A 10 -0.20 -16.13 25.26
C GLY A 10 0.23 -16.55 23.85
N PHE A 11 -0.09 -15.71 22.87
CA PHE A 11 0.14 -15.96 21.44
C PHE A 11 0.87 -14.79 20.77
N THR A 12 1.72 -14.07 21.50
CA THR A 12 2.35 -12.81 21.11
C THR A 12 3.35 -12.91 19.95
N VAL A 13 3.72 -14.12 19.55
CA VAL A 13 4.62 -14.37 18.41
C VAL A 13 3.84 -14.63 17.11
N GLY A 14 2.53 -14.92 17.21
CA GLY A 14 1.71 -15.22 16.03
C GLY A 14 2.09 -16.51 15.32
N GLU A 15 1.88 -16.57 14.00
CA GLU A 15 2.18 -17.73 13.18
C GLU A 15 3.69 -17.83 12.86
N LEU A 16 4.27 -18.97 13.17
CA LEU A 16 5.69 -19.25 12.98
C LEU A 16 5.92 -20.00 11.64
N ASP A 17 6.98 -19.61 10.94
CA ASP A 17 7.38 -20.28 9.69
C ASP A 17 7.58 -21.79 9.90
N PRO A 18 6.99 -22.64 9.06
CA PRO A 18 7.15 -24.08 9.13
C PRO A 18 8.60 -24.57 9.17
N LEU A 19 9.54 -23.83 8.60
CA LEU A 19 10.97 -24.15 8.64
C LEU A 19 11.57 -24.02 10.07
N LEU A 20 10.89 -23.34 10.96
CA LEU A 20 11.32 -23.15 12.35
C LEU A 20 10.71 -24.15 13.33
N ARG A 21 9.87 -25.09 12.87
CA ARG A 21 9.21 -26.08 13.75
C ARG A 21 10.17 -27.00 14.52
N GLY A 22 11.40 -27.15 14.04
CA GLY A 22 12.45 -27.89 14.77
C GLY A 22 13.25 -27.06 15.78
N ARG A 23 13.05 -25.75 15.83
CA ARG A 23 13.81 -24.81 16.66
C ARG A 23 13.18 -24.64 18.05
N ILE A 24 13.13 -25.73 18.81
CA ILE A 24 12.61 -25.74 20.19
C ILE A 24 13.51 -25.01 21.19
N ASP A 25 14.71 -24.63 20.78
CA ASP A 25 15.63 -23.75 21.50
C ASP A 25 15.15 -22.30 21.58
N LEU A 26 14.33 -21.86 20.63
CA LEU A 26 13.76 -20.52 20.60
C LEU A 26 12.63 -20.38 21.64
N GLU A 27 12.70 -19.34 22.45
CA GLU A 27 11.63 -19.03 23.41
C GLU A 27 10.31 -18.70 22.72
N GLN A 28 10.40 -18.05 21.56
CA GLN A 28 9.27 -17.70 20.69
C GLN A 28 8.46 -18.91 20.23
N TYR A 29 9.06 -20.10 20.15
CA TYR A 29 8.37 -21.34 19.79
C TYR A 29 7.16 -21.61 20.69
N TYR A 30 7.29 -21.38 21.99
CA TYR A 30 6.26 -21.70 22.99
C TYR A 30 5.13 -20.66 23.06
N GLN A 31 5.33 -19.50 22.50
CA GLN A 31 4.33 -18.42 22.42
C GLN A 31 3.78 -18.26 20.98
N SER A 32 4.19 -19.12 20.08
CA SER A 32 3.76 -19.11 18.67
C SER A 32 2.68 -20.16 18.39
N VAL A 33 2.13 -20.06 17.19
CA VAL A 33 1.20 -21.04 16.63
C VAL A 33 1.70 -21.53 15.27
N ALA A 34 1.24 -22.70 14.85
CA ALA A 34 1.60 -23.29 13.56
C ALA A 34 0.66 -22.83 12.43
N VAL A 35 -0.56 -22.41 12.76
CA VAL A 35 -1.55 -21.82 11.86
C VAL A 35 -2.37 -20.79 12.62
N ALA A 36 -2.59 -19.64 12.01
CA ALA A 36 -3.38 -18.54 12.56
C ALA A 36 -4.22 -17.92 11.44
N ASP A 37 -5.32 -18.57 11.05
CA ASP A 37 -6.20 -18.10 9.99
C ASP A 37 -7.38 -17.32 10.55
N ASN A 38 -7.62 -16.14 10.02
CA ASN A 38 -8.73 -15.24 10.36
C ASN A 38 -8.79 -14.87 11.85
N VAL A 39 -7.63 -14.71 12.45
CA VAL A 39 -7.48 -14.24 13.83
C VAL A 39 -6.76 -12.91 13.90
N LEU A 40 -7.06 -12.15 14.95
CA LEU A 40 -6.34 -10.97 15.38
C LEU A 40 -5.68 -11.26 16.72
N PHE A 41 -4.38 -10.99 16.82
CA PHE A 41 -3.65 -11.09 18.06
C PHE A 41 -3.75 -9.79 18.86
N GLU A 42 -4.00 -9.94 20.15
CA GLU A 42 -4.07 -8.80 21.07
C GLU A 42 -2.71 -8.56 21.74
N PRO A 43 -2.28 -7.31 21.97
CA PRO A 43 -1.02 -7.01 22.65
C PRO A 43 -0.91 -7.67 24.02
N GLN A 44 -2.04 -7.91 24.69
CA GLN A 44 -2.12 -8.59 25.99
C GLN A 44 -1.89 -10.11 25.92
N GLY A 45 -1.70 -10.66 24.73
CA GLY A 45 -1.39 -12.06 24.47
C GLY A 45 -2.58 -12.93 24.10
N GLY A 46 -3.81 -12.39 24.09
CA GLY A 46 -4.99 -13.10 23.61
C GLY A 46 -5.06 -13.18 22.08
N VAL A 47 -5.97 -14.01 21.60
CA VAL A 47 -6.30 -14.13 20.18
C VAL A 47 -7.80 -14.10 20.01
N SER A 48 -8.29 -13.22 19.12
CA SER A 48 -9.70 -13.02 18.81
C SER A 48 -9.98 -13.33 17.34
N ARG A 49 -11.27 -13.45 16.99
CA ARG A 49 -11.74 -13.49 15.60
C ARG A 49 -11.40 -12.16 14.93
N ARG A 50 -10.94 -12.16 13.69
CA ARG A 50 -10.77 -10.91 12.93
C ARG A 50 -12.12 -10.19 12.74
N PRO A 51 -12.13 -8.88 12.54
CA PRO A 51 -13.32 -8.15 12.14
C PRO A 51 -13.95 -8.72 10.88
N GLY A 52 -15.28 -8.68 10.79
CA GLY A 52 -16.00 -8.95 9.56
C GLY A 52 -15.90 -7.79 8.57
N LEU A 53 -16.49 -7.97 7.39
CA LEU A 53 -16.46 -6.99 6.30
C LEU A 53 -17.84 -6.40 6.05
N LYS A 54 -17.98 -5.09 6.20
CA LYS A 54 -19.15 -4.32 5.80
C LYS A 54 -19.12 -4.09 4.29
N PHE A 55 -20.17 -4.47 3.56
CA PHE A 55 -20.33 -4.11 2.16
C PHE A 55 -20.60 -2.60 2.01
N VAL A 56 -19.89 -1.96 1.06
CA VAL A 56 -20.00 -0.53 0.79
C VAL A 56 -20.43 -0.26 -0.65
N PHE A 57 -19.73 -0.84 -1.62
CA PHE A 57 -19.93 -0.50 -3.02
C PHE A 57 -19.53 -1.62 -3.98
N ASP A 58 -20.30 -1.80 -5.05
CA ASP A 58 -19.96 -2.69 -6.18
C ASP A 58 -19.19 -1.89 -7.25
N ALA A 59 -17.87 -2.05 -7.30
CA ALA A 59 -16.99 -1.40 -8.26
C ALA A 59 -16.89 -2.14 -9.61
N THR A 60 -17.64 -3.22 -9.81
CA THR A 60 -17.60 -4.02 -11.05
C THR A 60 -17.97 -3.18 -12.26
N ALA A 61 -18.95 -2.28 -12.13
CA ALA A 61 -19.37 -1.37 -13.20
C ALA A 61 -18.30 -0.31 -13.57
N ASP A 62 -17.32 -0.08 -12.70
CA ASP A 62 -16.18 0.80 -12.96
C ASP A 62 -14.99 0.05 -13.59
N ASN A 63 -15.23 -1.15 -14.11
CA ASN A 63 -14.21 -2.01 -14.69
C ASN A 63 -13.02 -2.30 -13.75
N ALA A 64 -13.30 -2.47 -12.45
CA ALA A 64 -12.32 -2.75 -11.40
C ALA A 64 -11.42 -3.97 -11.70
N ALA A 65 -11.86 -4.86 -12.60
CA ALA A 65 -11.07 -5.96 -13.14
C ALA A 65 -9.78 -5.51 -13.86
N ASN A 66 -9.76 -4.29 -14.38
CA ASN A 66 -8.59 -3.72 -15.06
C ASN A 66 -7.55 -3.12 -14.09
N GLY A 67 -7.88 -3.05 -12.82
CA GLY A 67 -7.04 -2.51 -11.75
C GLY A 67 -7.75 -1.46 -10.91
N VAL A 68 -7.46 -1.47 -9.62
CA VAL A 68 -8.02 -0.56 -8.62
C VAL A 68 -6.96 -0.16 -7.60
N VAL A 69 -7.16 0.99 -6.97
CA VAL A 69 -6.34 1.48 -5.86
C VAL A 69 -7.18 2.25 -4.86
N LEU A 70 -6.96 1.99 -3.58
CA LEU A 70 -7.52 2.74 -2.46
C LEU A 70 -6.52 3.81 -2.02
N ILE A 71 -6.99 5.03 -1.88
CA ILE A 71 -6.17 6.21 -1.60
C ILE A 71 -6.81 6.95 -0.42
N PRO A 72 -6.23 6.88 0.78
CA PRO A 72 -6.70 7.65 1.92
C PRO A 72 -6.48 9.15 1.69
N PHE A 73 -7.41 9.97 2.21
CA PHE A 73 -7.36 11.42 2.11
C PHE A 73 -7.68 12.05 3.49
N GLU A 74 -6.64 12.35 4.22
CA GLU A 74 -6.73 12.90 5.57
C GLU A 74 -6.93 14.41 5.56
N PHE A 75 -8.15 14.90 5.80
CA PHE A 75 -8.41 16.35 5.93
C PHE A 75 -9.01 16.73 7.29
N SER A 76 -9.48 15.75 8.05
CA SER A 76 -10.14 15.91 9.34
C SER A 76 -9.79 14.75 10.26
N THR A 77 -9.75 14.98 11.55
CA THR A 77 -9.59 13.93 12.56
C THR A 77 -10.91 13.23 12.92
N THR A 78 -12.03 13.68 12.37
CA THR A 78 -13.38 13.19 12.70
C THR A 78 -14.13 12.59 11.52
N GLN A 79 -13.61 12.73 10.31
CA GLN A 79 -14.23 12.18 9.09
C GLN A 79 -13.20 11.40 8.29
N ASN A 80 -13.46 10.11 8.09
CA ASN A 80 -12.70 9.27 7.19
C ASN A 80 -13.08 9.59 5.75
N LEU A 81 -12.08 9.74 4.89
CA LEU A 81 -12.30 9.91 3.46
C LEU A 81 -11.40 8.97 2.68
N MET A 82 -12.00 8.07 1.91
CA MET A 82 -11.30 7.14 1.04
C MET A 82 -11.64 7.43 -0.43
N ILE A 83 -10.62 7.49 -1.26
CA ILE A 83 -10.78 7.63 -2.71
C ILE A 83 -10.51 6.27 -3.35
N LEU A 84 -11.43 5.78 -4.18
CA LEU A 84 -11.22 4.62 -5.04
C LEU A 84 -10.84 5.10 -6.44
N GLY A 85 -9.63 4.76 -6.89
CA GLY A 85 -9.22 4.89 -8.28
C GLY A 85 -9.42 3.58 -9.04
N SER A 86 -10.05 3.60 -10.20
CA SER A 86 -10.21 2.42 -11.06
C SER A 86 -9.85 2.71 -12.51
N VAL A 87 -9.30 1.72 -13.21
CA VAL A 87 -9.05 1.81 -14.66
C VAL A 87 -10.35 1.59 -15.39
N PHE A 88 -11.16 2.67 -15.50
CA PHE A 88 -12.48 2.61 -16.11
C PHE A 88 -12.43 2.29 -17.60
N ASN A 89 -11.46 2.87 -18.31
CA ASN A 89 -11.21 2.59 -19.70
C ASN A 89 -9.70 2.36 -19.91
N THR A 90 -9.33 1.16 -20.32
CA THR A 90 -7.93 0.78 -20.58
C THR A 90 -7.28 1.63 -21.69
N ALA A 91 -8.08 2.29 -22.54
CA ALA A 91 -7.53 3.20 -23.54
C ALA A 91 -6.90 4.45 -22.90
N ASN A 92 -7.53 5.06 -21.88
CA ASN A 92 -7.00 6.32 -21.35
C ASN A 92 -7.67 6.89 -20.09
N THR A 93 -8.56 6.20 -19.39
CA THR A 93 -9.35 6.84 -18.33
C THR A 93 -9.23 6.15 -17.00
N ILE A 94 -8.85 6.92 -15.97
CA ILE A 94 -8.92 6.54 -14.56
C ILE A 94 -10.14 7.24 -13.95
N ARG A 95 -11.00 6.49 -13.28
CA ARG A 95 -12.18 6.98 -12.58
C ARG A 95 -11.92 7.04 -11.10
N PHE A 96 -12.29 8.13 -10.46
CA PHE A 96 -12.17 8.34 -9.01
C PHE A 96 -13.55 8.48 -8.37
N ARG A 97 -13.78 7.69 -7.30
CA ARG A 97 -14.95 7.77 -6.44
C ARG A 97 -14.54 8.13 -5.02
N PHE A 98 -15.42 8.79 -4.30
CA PHE A 98 -15.15 9.35 -2.98
C PHE A 98 -16.11 8.76 -1.96
N PHE A 99 -15.55 8.23 -0.88
CA PHE A 99 -16.30 7.66 0.24
C PHE A 99 -16.00 8.47 1.49
N VAL A 100 -17.04 8.89 2.20
CA VAL A 100 -16.91 9.59 3.50
C VAL A 100 -17.60 8.74 4.55
N ASN A 101 -16.88 8.33 5.59
CA ASN A 101 -17.36 7.43 6.64
C ASN A 101 -18.05 6.16 6.07
N GLY A 102 -17.48 5.58 5.02
CA GLY A 102 -18.04 4.40 4.36
C GLY A 102 -19.26 4.65 3.47
N ILE A 103 -19.58 5.91 3.14
CA ILE A 103 -20.72 6.26 2.29
C ILE A 103 -20.22 6.90 1.00
N LEU A 104 -20.64 6.34 -0.15
CA LEU A 104 -20.33 6.90 -1.45
C LEU A 104 -20.91 8.31 -1.61
N GLN A 105 -20.07 9.25 -2.00
CA GLN A 105 -20.50 10.61 -2.29
C GLN A 105 -21.19 10.69 -3.64
N THR A 106 -22.32 11.39 -3.66
CA THR A 106 -23.15 11.57 -4.87
C THR A 106 -23.15 13.04 -5.28
N ASN A 107 -23.59 13.30 -6.50
CA ASN A 107 -23.71 14.65 -7.04
C ASN A 107 -22.41 15.45 -7.00
N ILE A 108 -21.29 14.82 -7.39
CA ILE A 108 -19.97 15.47 -7.44
C ILE A 108 -20.03 16.70 -8.34
N ASN A 109 -19.62 17.84 -7.79
CA ASN A 109 -19.63 19.15 -8.47
C ASN A 109 -21.00 19.57 -9.03
N GLY A 110 -22.11 19.12 -8.41
CA GLY A 110 -23.45 19.44 -8.87
C GLY A 110 -23.82 18.80 -10.21
N SER A 111 -23.04 17.86 -10.71
CA SER A 111 -23.21 17.23 -12.04
C SER A 111 -24.19 16.05 -12.07
N GLY A 112 -24.66 15.59 -10.88
CA GLY A 112 -25.40 14.34 -10.73
C GLY A 112 -24.52 13.08 -10.76
N ASN A 113 -23.22 13.21 -11.10
CA ASN A 113 -22.27 12.10 -11.10
C ASN A 113 -21.80 11.73 -9.70
N THR A 114 -21.34 10.49 -9.54
CA THR A 114 -20.76 9.94 -8.32
C THR A 114 -19.23 9.73 -8.46
N TYR A 115 -18.61 10.36 -9.46
CA TYR A 115 -17.20 10.16 -9.81
C TYR A 115 -16.59 11.38 -10.52
N LEU A 116 -15.24 11.37 -10.57
CA LEU A 116 -14.45 12.20 -11.48
C LEU A 116 -13.61 11.30 -12.40
N ASP A 117 -13.54 11.65 -13.67
CA ASP A 117 -12.73 10.91 -14.65
C ASP A 117 -11.48 11.71 -15.03
N ARG A 118 -10.34 11.01 -15.05
CA ARG A 118 -9.05 11.51 -15.52
C ARG A 118 -8.67 10.85 -16.83
N THR A 119 -8.68 11.62 -17.91
CA THR A 119 -8.13 11.18 -19.20
C THR A 119 -6.63 11.45 -19.24
N VAL A 120 -5.81 10.41 -19.40
CA VAL A 120 -4.34 10.51 -19.38
C VAL A 120 -3.71 10.76 -20.76
N GLY A 121 -4.51 11.07 -21.77
CA GLY A 121 -4.08 11.39 -23.14
C GLY A 121 -4.10 10.17 -24.07
N THR A 122 -3.95 10.45 -25.39
CA THR A 122 -4.08 9.43 -26.45
C THR A 122 -2.84 8.56 -26.65
N LEU A 123 -1.72 8.89 -26.01
CA LEU A 123 -0.43 8.21 -26.22
C LEU A 123 -0.18 7.03 -25.29
N TYR A 124 -1.00 6.86 -24.23
CA TYR A 124 -0.83 5.80 -23.24
C TYR A 124 -2.16 5.15 -22.95
N SER A 125 -2.22 3.83 -23.03
CA SER A 125 -3.30 3.07 -22.41
C SER A 125 -3.00 2.87 -20.92
N VAL A 126 -3.96 3.18 -20.06
CA VAL A 126 -3.86 2.87 -18.62
C VAL A 126 -4.06 1.39 -18.44
N SER A 127 -3.16 0.74 -17.72
CA SER A 127 -3.22 -0.68 -17.40
C SER A 127 -3.35 -0.90 -15.89
N ALA A 128 -3.61 -2.13 -15.48
CA ALA A 128 -3.55 -2.52 -14.07
C ALA A 128 -2.18 -2.21 -13.46
N ILE A 129 -1.09 -2.41 -14.21
CA ILE A 129 0.27 -2.09 -13.78
C ILE A 129 0.45 -0.60 -13.54
N ASP A 130 -0.18 0.26 -14.34
CA ASP A 130 -0.09 1.70 -14.17
C ASP A 130 -0.80 2.17 -12.88
N ILE A 131 -2.00 1.65 -12.63
CA ILE A 131 -2.73 1.98 -11.40
C ILE A 131 -2.03 1.40 -10.15
N ASP A 132 -1.40 0.24 -10.27
CA ASP A 132 -0.63 -0.39 -9.22
C ASP A 132 0.60 0.41 -8.83
N LYS A 133 1.15 1.18 -9.77
CA LYS A 133 2.30 2.09 -9.56
C LYS A 133 1.89 3.54 -9.36
N LEU A 134 0.62 3.83 -9.15
CA LEU A 134 0.16 5.17 -8.86
C LEU A 134 0.65 5.58 -7.47
N TYR A 135 1.58 6.54 -7.45
CA TYR A 135 2.11 7.12 -6.23
C TYR A 135 1.40 8.42 -5.90
N TYR A 136 1.27 8.75 -4.63
CA TYR A 136 0.60 9.98 -4.22
C TYR A 136 1.19 10.54 -2.92
N THR A 137 1.02 11.83 -2.74
CA THR A 137 1.33 12.55 -1.49
C THR A 137 0.31 13.64 -1.30
N GLN A 138 -0.03 13.94 -0.05
CA GLN A 138 -1.05 14.92 0.30
C GLN A 138 -0.43 16.09 1.08
N ASN A 139 -0.97 17.28 0.81
CA ASN A 139 -0.75 18.46 1.64
C ASN A 139 -2.09 19.21 1.76
N ALA A 140 -2.61 19.29 2.98
CA ALA A 140 -3.93 19.87 3.26
C ALA A 140 -5.03 19.27 2.34
N ASP A 141 -5.78 20.10 1.64
CA ASP A 141 -6.87 19.71 0.75
C ASP A 141 -6.43 19.25 -0.64
N THR A 142 -5.14 19.08 -0.88
CA THR A 142 -4.60 18.69 -2.20
C THR A 142 -3.76 17.43 -2.12
N ILE A 143 -4.12 16.45 -2.95
CA ILE A 143 -3.32 15.25 -3.18
C ILE A 143 -2.70 15.29 -4.57
N VAL A 144 -1.40 15.05 -4.65
CA VAL A 144 -0.61 15.02 -5.88
C VAL A 144 -0.34 13.58 -6.25
N PHE A 145 -0.55 13.25 -7.53
CA PHE A 145 -0.35 11.91 -8.08
C PHE A 145 0.78 11.89 -9.09
N THR A 146 1.59 10.84 -9.03
CA THR A 146 2.67 10.57 -9.98
C THR A 146 2.64 9.14 -10.49
N ASN A 147 3.08 8.96 -11.72
CA ASN A 147 3.31 7.69 -12.39
C ASN A 147 4.32 7.89 -13.51
N GLU A 148 5.21 6.92 -13.76
CA GLU A 148 6.25 7.05 -14.78
C GLU A 148 5.73 7.19 -16.22
N ASN A 149 4.49 6.78 -16.49
CA ASN A 149 3.93 6.70 -17.83
C ASN A 149 3.08 7.92 -18.23
N PHE A 150 2.60 8.72 -17.28
CA PHE A 150 1.75 9.87 -17.60
C PHE A 150 2.04 11.08 -16.70
N LYS A 151 1.69 12.25 -17.24
CA LYS A 151 1.94 13.55 -16.61
C LYS A 151 1.28 13.64 -15.23
N PRO A 152 2.02 14.08 -14.19
CA PRO A 152 1.48 14.28 -12.86
C PRO A 152 0.21 15.12 -12.84
N PHE A 153 -0.69 14.81 -11.93
CA PHE A 153 -1.95 15.52 -11.74
C PHE A 153 -2.25 15.66 -10.25
N LYS A 154 -3.22 16.50 -9.93
CA LYS A 154 -3.68 16.69 -8.55
C LYS A 154 -5.19 16.65 -8.47
N ILE A 155 -5.67 16.17 -7.34
CA ILE A 155 -7.06 16.26 -6.92
C ILE A 155 -7.09 17.19 -5.71
N THR A 156 -7.95 18.20 -5.75
CA THR A 156 -8.12 19.15 -4.65
C THR A 156 -9.58 19.12 -4.20
N ARG A 157 -9.77 18.97 -2.89
CA ARG A 157 -11.08 19.07 -2.24
C ARG A 157 -11.49 20.52 -2.16
N GLY A 158 -12.75 20.83 -2.47
CA GLY A 158 -13.33 22.15 -2.36
C GLY A 158 -13.97 22.41 -0.97
N ALA A 159 -14.97 23.26 -0.94
CA ALA A 159 -15.61 23.71 0.29
C ALA A 159 -16.37 22.61 1.05
N ASN A 160 -16.69 21.50 0.41
CA ASN A 160 -17.42 20.36 1.00
C ASN A 160 -17.01 19.03 0.35
N ASN A 161 -17.52 17.94 0.89
CA ASN A 161 -17.15 16.57 0.46
C ASN A 161 -17.67 16.18 -0.93
N SER A 162 -18.54 16.96 -1.54
CA SER A 162 -19.02 16.75 -2.90
C SER A 162 -18.38 17.68 -3.94
N THR A 163 -17.51 18.60 -3.53
CA THR A 163 -16.84 19.55 -4.44
C THR A 163 -15.37 19.17 -4.59
N TRP A 164 -14.98 18.80 -5.80
CA TRP A 164 -13.63 18.30 -6.11
C TRP A 164 -13.14 18.87 -7.43
N SER A 165 -11.88 19.22 -7.53
CA SER A 165 -11.22 19.56 -8.78
C SER A 165 -10.12 18.55 -9.11
N LEU A 166 -10.03 18.16 -10.38
CA LEU A 166 -8.98 17.32 -10.92
C LEU A 166 -8.26 18.09 -12.00
N THR A 167 -6.97 18.37 -11.81
CA THR A 167 -6.18 19.18 -12.73
C THR A 167 -4.84 18.52 -13.02
N THR A 168 -4.41 18.57 -14.30
CA THR A 168 -3.05 18.19 -14.66
C THR A 168 -2.09 19.26 -14.18
N ILE A 169 -0.95 18.89 -13.64
CA ILE A 169 0.10 19.83 -13.25
C ILE A 169 0.82 20.27 -14.53
N ASP A 170 0.74 21.56 -14.83
CA ASP A 170 1.42 22.12 -15.99
C ASP A 170 2.78 22.69 -15.56
N PHE A 171 3.83 22.15 -16.17
CA PHE A 171 5.21 22.58 -15.97
C PHE A 171 5.72 23.49 -17.08
N THR A 172 4.90 23.79 -18.11
CA THR A 172 5.35 24.44 -19.34
C THR A 172 4.71 25.79 -19.62
N SER A 173 3.52 26.05 -19.07
CA SER A 173 2.75 27.28 -19.41
C SER A 173 3.22 28.53 -18.67
N ASN A 174 3.99 28.40 -17.60
CA ASN A 174 4.57 29.50 -16.86
C ASN A 174 6.10 29.37 -16.90
N PRO A 175 6.82 30.38 -17.48
CA PRO A 175 8.28 30.36 -17.56
C PRO A 175 8.98 30.23 -16.18
N ASP A 176 8.33 30.73 -15.12
CA ASP A 176 8.86 30.67 -13.75
C ASP A 176 8.55 29.32 -13.05
N LYS A 177 7.71 28.47 -13.67
CA LYS A 177 7.25 27.18 -13.11
C LYS A 177 7.61 25.98 -13.99
N ASN A 178 8.62 26.09 -14.80
CA ASN A 178 9.05 25.01 -15.70
C ASN A 178 9.60 23.82 -14.93
N ALA A 179 9.39 22.62 -15.47
CA ALA A 179 10.15 21.45 -15.06
C ALA A 179 11.65 21.70 -15.30
N PRO A 180 12.54 21.06 -14.50
CA PRO A 180 13.96 21.20 -14.73
C PRO A 180 14.33 20.72 -16.13
N TYR A 181 15.25 21.44 -16.76
CA TYR A 181 15.76 21.08 -18.08
C TYR A 181 17.10 20.37 -17.93
N THR A 182 17.31 19.30 -18.67
CA THR A 182 18.61 18.68 -18.82
C THR A 182 19.34 19.27 -20.01
N VAL A 183 20.64 19.38 -19.89
CA VAL A 183 21.49 19.81 -21.02
C VAL A 183 21.59 18.67 -22.02
N PHE A 184 21.28 18.96 -23.27
CA PHE A 184 21.59 18.08 -24.38
C PHE A 184 23.08 18.14 -24.69
N THR A 185 23.78 17.03 -24.54
CA THR A 185 25.20 16.91 -24.91
C THR A 185 25.37 16.26 -26.28
N GLU A 186 24.32 15.75 -26.89
CA GLU A 186 24.40 15.19 -28.24
C GLU A 186 24.44 16.32 -29.26
N ALA A 187 25.52 16.35 -30.02
CA ALA A 187 25.56 17.12 -31.23
C ALA A 187 24.48 16.60 -32.18
N VAL A 188 23.48 17.40 -32.43
CA VAL A 188 22.37 17.01 -33.32
C VAL A 188 22.86 16.86 -34.74
N SER A 189 23.83 17.66 -35.12
CA SER A 189 24.55 17.50 -36.37
C SER A 189 25.90 18.23 -36.29
N GLN A 190 26.90 17.66 -36.96
CA GLN A 190 28.09 18.38 -37.40
C GLN A 190 27.77 18.89 -38.82
N PRO A 191 27.34 20.13 -38.97
CA PRO A 191 26.85 20.58 -40.28
C PRO A 191 28.01 20.60 -41.28
N ASN A 192 27.77 19.99 -42.41
CA ASN A 192 28.69 20.09 -43.58
C ASN A 192 28.51 21.45 -44.27
N ALA A 193 28.70 22.53 -43.53
CA ALA A 193 28.60 23.91 -43.93
C ALA A 193 29.59 24.74 -43.14
N THR A 194 30.15 25.77 -43.77
CA THR A 194 30.96 26.76 -43.03
C THR A 194 30.05 27.68 -42.24
N LEU A 195 30.55 28.20 -41.11
CA LEU A 195 29.81 29.10 -40.22
C LEU A 195 30.62 30.40 -40.04
N THR A 196 30.05 31.54 -40.35
CA THR A 196 30.72 32.84 -40.26
C THR A 196 30.04 33.68 -39.18
N PRO A 197 30.72 34.03 -38.08
CA PRO A 197 30.25 34.97 -37.08
C PRO A 197 30.37 36.42 -37.57
N SER A 198 29.36 37.27 -37.30
CA SER A 198 29.41 38.70 -37.59
C SER A 198 30.30 39.52 -36.65
N ALA A 199 30.52 39.02 -35.45
CA ALA A 199 31.39 39.57 -34.41
C ALA A 199 31.90 38.46 -33.50
N VAL A 200 32.95 38.72 -32.70
CA VAL A 200 33.55 37.72 -31.77
C VAL A 200 32.75 37.57 -30.48
N SER A 201 31.99 38.58 -30.07
CA SER A 201 31.24 38.56 -28.79
C SER A 201 30.01 39.45 -28.84
N GLY A 202 29.09 39.22 -27.85
CA GLY A 202 27.84 39.96 -27.73
C GLY A 202 26.69 39.32 -28.52
N ALA A 203 25.71 40.12 -28.92
CA ALA A 203 24.66 39.67 -29.82
C ALA A 203 25.20 39.66 -31.24
N ILE A 204 25.31 38.48 -31.85
CA ILE A 204 25.93 38.28 -33.14
C ILE A 204 24.97 37.58 -34.12
N THR A 205 25.25 37.75 -35.39
CA THR A 205 24.62 36.95 -36.46
C THR A 205 25.60 35.85 -36.87
N LEU A 206 25.13 34.64 -36.96
CA LEU A 206 25.87 33.49 -37.48
C LEU A 206 25.26 33.08 -38.82
N THR A 207 26.11 33.09 -39.87
CA THR A 207 25.72 32.77 -41.24
C THR A 207 26.34 31.46 -41.68
N ALA A 208 25.56 30.47 -42.02
CA ALA A 208 26.00 29.20 -42.57
C ALA A 208 25.97 29.22 -44.10
N SER A 209 26.89 28.49 -44.74
CA SER A 209 26.96 28.38 -46.21
C SER A 209 25.87 27.48 -46.83
N ALA A 210 25.10 26.75 -46.00
CA ALA A 210 24.01 25.89 -46.42
C ALA A 210 22.80 26.01 -45.48
N SER A 211 21.64 25.49 -45.88
CA SER A 211 20.40 25.52 -45.11
C SER A 211 20.43 24.55 -43.90
N VAL A 212 21.18 24.87 -42.86
CA VAL A 212 21.37 24.05 -41.64
C VAL A 212 20.45 24.47 -40.49
N PHE A 213 19.81 25.64 -40.60
CA PHE A 213 18.96 26.20 -39.54
C PHE A 213 17.46 26.06 -39.80
N ALA A 214 17.06 25.33 -40.86
CA ALA A 214 15.64 25.22 -41.24
C ALA A 214 14.74 24.59 -40.15
N SER A 215 15.29 23.71 -39.30
CA SER A 215 14.58 23.04 -38.18
C SER A 215 15.09 23.44 -36.80
N VAL A 216 15.84 24.51 -36.69
CA VAL A 216 16.49 24.97 -35.45
C VAL A 216 15.54 25.91 -34.70
N GLY A 217 15.49 25.73 -33.38
CA GLY A 217 14.72 26.56 -32.45
C GLY A 217 15.59 27.54 -31.66
N THR A 218 14.94 28.53 -31.07
CA THR A 218 15.57 29.41 -30.09
C THR A 218 15.98 28.62 -28.84
N GLY A 219 17.10 28.99 -28.22
CA GLY A 219 17.64 28.32 -27.07
C GLY A 219 18.68 27.25 -27.40
N GLN A 220 18.78 26.79 -28.63
CA GLN A 220 19.85 25.91 -29.09
C GLN A 220 21.19 26.64 -29.11
N ARG A 221 22.26 25.85 -29.05
CA ARG A 221 23.63 26.39 -29.01
C ARG A 221 24.42 25.96 -30.23
N ILE A 222 25.32 26.79 -30.58
CA ILE A 222 26.37 26.53 -31.61
C ILE A 222 27.71 26.57 -30.88
N GLN A 223 28.55 25.56 -31.10
CA GLN A 223 29.85 25.47 -30.50
C GLN A 223 30.94 25.09 -31.52
N SER A 224 32.04 25.84 -31.56
CA SER A 224 33.23 25.51 -32.36
C SER A 224 34.09 24.47 -31.66
N TYR A 225 34.71 23.55 -32.40
CA TYR A 225 35.65 22.55 -31.85
C TYR A 225 36.97 23.12 -31.36
N THR A 226 37.32 24.32 -31.75
CA THR A 226 38.55 24.97 -31.31
C THR A 226 38.53 25.40 -29.86
N GLY A 227 37.43 25.17 -29.11
CA GLY A 227 37.26 25.64 -27.75
C GLY A 227 36.93 27.12 -27.61
N TYR A 228 36.95 27.88 -28.68
CA TYR A 228 36.56 29.29 -28.76
C TYR A 228 35.29 29.41 -29.62
N GLY A 229 34.33 30.14 -29.09
CA GLY A 229 33.04 30.33 -29.78
C GLY A 229 31.97 29.34 -29.35
N ARG A 230 31.16 29.79 -28.42
CA ARG A 230 29.86 29.17 -28.09
C ARG A 230 28.82 30.27 -28.03
N ALA A 231 27.70 30.06 -28.72
CA ALA A 231 26.66 31.06 -28.78
C ALA A 231 25.28 30.38 -28.65
N LYS A 232 24.35 31.02 -27.92
CA LYS A 232 22.95 30.62 -27.75
C LYS A 232 22.10 31.33 -28.80
N ILE A 233 21.37 30.57 -29.57
CA ILE A 233 20.45 31.10 -30.60
C ILE A 233 19.26 31.78 -29.93
N ILE A 234 18.99 33.04 -30.26
CA ILE A 234 17.89 33.83 -29.73
C ILE A 234 16.81 34.09 -30.79
N ALA A 235 17.17 34.00 -32.07
CA ALA A 235 16.23 34.10 -33.18
C ALA A 235 16.75 33.35 -34.41
N VAL A 236 15.83 32.74 -35.17
CA VAL A 236 16.14 32.13 -36.46
C VAL A 236 15.65 33.11 -37.53
N THR A 237 16.56 33.71 -38.29
CA THR A 237 16.27 34.71 -39.31
C THR A 237 15.94 34.05 -40.66
N SER A 238 16.66 32.98 -40.99
CA SER A 238 16.44 32.18 -42.20
C SER A 238 17.02 30.76 -42.02
N ALA A 239 16.82 29.90 -43.01
CA ALA A 239 17.43 28.58 -43.01
C ALA A 239 18.96 28.59 -43.00
N THR A 240 19.60 29.72 -43.26
CA THR A 240 21.06 29.90 -43.29
C THR A 240 21.58 30.93 -42.29
N VAL A 241 20.69 31.67 -41.59
CA VAL A 241 21.08 32.77 -40.70
C VAL A 241 20.33 32.70 -39.38
N VAL A 242 21.09 32.77 -38.30
CA VAL A 242 20.54 32.87 -36.92
C VAL A 242 21.16 34.05 -36.18
N THR A 243 20.39 34.67 -35.29
CA THR A 243 20.89 35.62 -34.30
C THR A 243 21.16 34.90 -33.01
N ALA A 244 22.33 35.09 -32.41
CA ALA A 244 22.75 34.38 -31.19
C ALA A 244 23.46 35.34 -30.23
N ILE A 245 23.43 35.02 -28.96
CA ILE A 245 24.24 35.66 -27.90
C ILE A 245 25.41 34.73 -27.57
N THR A 246 26.64 35.29 -27.64
CA THR A 246 27.83 34.54 -27.29
C THR A 246 27.90 34.27 -25.80
N GLU A 247 28.10 33.00 -25.43
CA GLU A 247 28.42 32.54 -24.08
C GLU A 247 29.95 32.43 -23.89
N VAL A 248 30.66 32.04 -24.96
CA VAL A 248 32.11 32.04 -25.05
C VAL A 248 32.48 32.78 -26.35
N PRO A 249 33.34 33.82 -26.32
CA PRO A 249 33.72 34.55 -27.50
C PRO A 249 34.34 33.67 -28.61
N PHE A 250 34.04 33.97 -29.85
CA PHE A 250 34.71 33.33 -30.99
C PHE A 250 36.15 33.82 -31.10
N TYR A 251 37.01 32.99 -31.69
CA TYR A 251 38.40 33.34 -31.90
C TYR A 251 38.56 34.49 -32.87
N SER A 252 37.79 34.45 -33.97
CA SER A 252 37.79 35.49 -35.02
C SER A 252 36.42 35.55 -35.69
N THR A 253 36.23 36.48 -36.64
CA THR A 253 35.07 36.55 -37.52
C THR A 253 35.25 35.75 -38.82
N ASP A 254 36.37 35.01 -38.95
CA ASP A 254 36.62 34.15 -40.10
C ASP A 254 35.64 32.97 -40.14
N ALA A 255 35.45 32.45 -41.38
CA ALA A 255 34.56 31.29 -41.55
C ALA A 255 35.12 30.04 -40.88
N ILE A 256 34.40 29.51 -39.92
CA ILE A 256 34.66 28.21 -39.29
C ILE A 256 34.41 27.13 -40.35
N ALA A 257 35.33 26.19 -40.50
CA ALA A 257 35.27 25.17 -41.53
C ALA A 257 34.04 24.23 -41.35
N ALA A 258 33.56 23.67 -42.44
CA ALA A 258 32.52 22.63 -42.39
C ALA A 258 32.95 21.44 -41.53
N ASN A 259 32.03 20.84 -40.81
CA ASN A 259 32.25 19.74 -39.81
C ASN A 259 33.18 20.09 -38.66
N SER A 260 33.47 21.40 -38.43
CA SER A 260 34.30 21.88 -37.32
C SER A 260 33.53 22.63 -36.24
N TRP A 261 32.25 22.52 -36.27
CA TRP A 261 31.33 23.09 -35.29
C TRP A 261 30.08 22.21 -35.11
N ASP A 262 29.50 22.27 -33.94
CA ASP A 262 28.31 21.54 -33.55
C ASP A 262 27.11 22.46 -33.41
N LEU A 263 25.98 21.98 -33.88
CA LEU A 263 24.69 22.51 -33.51
C LEU A 263 24.10 21.66 -32.35
N ILE A 264 24.06 22.25 -31.17
CA ILE A 264 23.64 21.59 -29.94
C ILE A 264 22.17 21.98 -29.69
N GLN A 265 21.28 21.02 -29.51
CA GLN A 265 19.84 21.29 -29.31
C GLN A 265 19.55 22.12 -28.04
N GLY A 266 20.48 22.28 -27.14
CA GLY A 266 20.30 23.09 -25.94
C GLY A 266 19.63 22.30 -24.82
N TRP A 267 18.62 22.87 -24.19
CA TRP A 267 17.92 22.30 -23.06
C TRP A 267 16.68 21.54 -23.50
N GLU A 268 16.46 20.37 -22.94
CA GLU A 268 15.19 19.67 -23.06
C GLU A 268 14.52 19.47 -21.69
N PRO A 269 13.20 19.32 -21.63
CA PRO A 269 12.53 19.01 -20.37
C PRO A 269 13.04 17.69 -19.79
N ALA A 270 13.32 17.67 -18.51
CA ALA A 270 13.69 16.44 -17.80
C ALA A 270 12.57 15.39 -17.83
N TRP A 271 11.32 15.83 -17.95
CA TRP A 271 10.12 15.01 -18.01
C TRP A 271 9.35 15.27 -19.31
N SER A 272 9.03 14.21 -20.01
CA SER A 272 8.21 14.24 -21.20
C SER A 272 7.63 12.85 -21.48
N ALA A 273 6.76 12.76 -22.47
CA ALA A 273 6.23 11.48 -22.91
C ALA A 273 7.31 10.47 -23.35
N THR A 274 8.45 10.96 -23.87
CA THR A 274 9.57 10.11 -24.30
C THR A 274 10.59 9.85 -23.20
N ARG A 275 10.78 10.79 -22.25
CA ARG A 275 11.73 10.66 -21.15
C ARG A 275 11.13 10.03 -19.91
N GLY A 276 9.81 9.89 -19.87
CA GLY A 276 9.05 9.44 -18.70
C GLY A 276 8.75 10.58 -17.73
N TRP A 277 7.88 10.28 -16.79
CA TRP A 277 7.42 11.19 -15.74
C TRP A 277 7.94 10.73 -14.37
N PRO A 278 7.84 11.56 -13.31
CA PRO A 278 8.27 11.16 -11.98
C PRO A 278 7.52 9.93 -11.47
N ARG A 279 8.26 8.97 -10.89
CA ARG A 279 7.71 7.72 -10.34
C ARG A 279 7.06 7.90 -8.98
N THR A 280 7.62 8.79 -8.15
CA THR A 280 7.22 8.96 -6.76
C THR A 280 7.26 10.42 -6.36
N CYS A 281 6.50 10.77 -5.33
CA CYS A 281 6.43 12.12 -4.79
C CYS A 281 6.31 12.10 -3.27
N THR A 282 6.81 13.17 -2.61
CA THR A 282 6.56 13.43 -1.20
C THR A 282 6.73 14.93 -0.90
N PHE A 283 5.93 15.44 0.03
CA PHE A 283 6.20 16.74 0.62
C PHE A 283 7.22 16.58 1.75
N HIS A 284 8.22 17.44 1.78
CA HIS A 284 9.19 17.49 2.85
C HIS A 284 9.69 18.93 2.99
N GLU A 285 9.60 19.50 4.18
CA GLU A 285 10.11 20.82 4.54
C GLU A 285 9.82 21.96 3.55
N GLY A 286 8.55 22.17 3.27
CA GLY A 286 8.12 23.27 2.41
C GLY A 286 8.46 23.10 0.93
N ARG A 287 8.89 21.89 0.52
CA ARG A 287 9.13 21.52 -0.88
C ARG A 287 8.34 20.28 -1.28
N LEU A 288 7.95 20.20 -2.55
CA LEU A 288 7.48 18.97 -3.17
C LEU A 288 8.68 18.28 -3.85
N TYR A 289 8.97 17.07 -3.45
CA TYR A 289 10.00 16.24 -4.07
C TYR A 289 9.40 15.23 -5.03
N PHE A 290 10.02 15.08 -6.20
CA PHE A 290 9.78 14.01 -7.15
C PHE A 290 11.01 13.12 -7.29
N GLY A 291 10.83 11.83 -7.45
CA GLY A 291 11.92 10.87 -7.58
C GLY A 291 11.83 10.02 -8.83
N GLY A 292 12.93 9.93 -9.54
CA GLY A 292 13.14 9.06 -10.68
C GLY A 292 12.19 9.28 -11.86
N SER A 293 12.66 8.97 -13.03
CA SER A 293 11.83 8.81 -14.23
C SER A 293 12.43 7.68 -15.07
N ALA A 294 11.80 7.33 -16.19
CA ALA A 294 12.33 6.26 -17.04
C ALA A 294 13.77 6.51 -17.52
N GLN A 295 14.08 7.74 -17.93
CA GLN A 295 15.44 8.10 -18.38
C GLN A 295 16.35 8.68 -17.32
N LEU A 296 15.80 9.19 -16.22
CA LEU A 296 16.56 9.72 -15.08
C LEU A 296 16.18 8.95 -13.79
N PRO A 297 16.44 7.63 -13.74
CA PRO A 297 15.90 6.75 -12.68
C PRO A 297 16.47 7.06 -11.29
N SER A 298 17.71 7.59 -11.21
CA SER A 298 18.39 7.87 -9.96
C SER A 298 18.39 9.35 -9.57
N THR A 299 17.50 10.15 -10.17
CA THR A 299 17.49 11.60 -9.97
C THR A 299 16.35 12.03 -9.06
N LEU A 300 16.68 12.88 -8.10
CA LEU A 300 15.76 13.55 -7.19
C LEU A 300 15.54 14.99 -7.67
N PHE A 301 14.29 15.43 -7.68
CA PHE A 301 13.89 16.79 -8.03
C PHE A 301 13.14 17.39 -6.86
N GLY A 302 13.55 18.56 -6.36
CA GLY A 302 12.84 19.32 -5.34
C GLY A 302 12.29 20.62 -5.91
N SER A 303 11.06 20.98 -5.55
CA SER A 303 10.47 22.27 -5.95
C SER A 303 11.18 23.45 -5.25
N LYS A 304 10.91 24.67 -5.69
CA LYS A 304 11.19 25.87 -4.89
C LYS A 304 10.49 25.81 -3.54
N VAL A 305 11.03 26.48 -2.54
CA VAL A 305 10.42 26.56 -1.20
C VAL A 305 9.07 27.24 -1.30
N SER A 306 8.03 26.61 -0.76
CA SER A 306 6.63 27.08 -0.73
C SER A 306 6.00 27.30 -2.12
N ASP A 307 6.69 27.05 -3.21
CA ASP A 307 6.12 27.02 -4.58
C ASP A 307 6.25 25.61 -5.16
N TYR A 308 5.33 24.73 -4.75
CA TYR A 308 5.39 23.28 -4.91
C TYR A 308 5.40 22.78 -6.38
N PHE A 309 5.04 23.60 -7.34
CA PHE A 309 5.01 23.22 -8.77
C PHE A 309 6.04 23.96 -9.60
N ASN A 310 6.96 24.64 -8.95
CA ASN A 310 8.08 25.34 -9.58
C ASN A 310 9.39 24.55 -9.39
N PHE A 311 9.91 24.02 -10.49
CA PHE A 311 11.15 23.24 -10.54
C PHE A 311 12.27 23.95 -11.30
N ASN A 312 12.22 25.28 -11.37
CA ASN A 312 13.26 26.08 -12.01
C ASN A 312 14.52 26.15 -11.14
N VAL A 313 15.62 25.59 -11.65
CA VAL A 313 16.94 25.55 -10.98
C VAL A 313 17.84 26.74 -11.33
N ALA A 314 17.32 27.80 -11.91
CA ALA A 314 18.00 28.81 -12.71
C ALA A 314 19.21 29.51 -12.04
N GLU A 315 19.14 29.89 -10.77
CA GLU A 315 20.13 30.75 -10.12
C GLU A 315 20.95 30.03 -9.02
N GLY A 316 20.42 28.93 -8.48
CA GLY A 316 21.08 28.14 -7.43
C GLY A 316 21.06 28.82 -6.06
N LEU A 317 20.05 29.65 -5.81
CA LEU A 317 19.79 30.24 -4.51
C LEU A 317 19.26 29.18 -3.53
N ASP A 318 19.31 29.44 -2.23
CA ASP A 318 18.93 28.48 -1.20
C ASP A 318 17.44 28.07 -1.26
N ASP A 319 16.58 28.94 -1.77
CA ASP A 319 15.15 28.68 -1.99
C ASP A 319 14.82 28.11 -3.37
N ASP A 320 15.78 28.06 -4.30
CA ASP A 320 15.60 27.52 -5.65
C ASP A 320 15.34 26.01 -5.66
N ALA A 321 14.87 25.53 -6.81
CA ALA A 321 14.60 24.12 -7.04
C ALA A 321 15.88 23.26 -7.01
N ILE A 322 15.73 22.03 -6.54
CA ILE A 322 16.81 21.06 -6.37
C ILE A 322 16.80 20.06 -7.54
N PHE A 323 17.98 19.80 -8.09
CA PHE A 323 18.22 18.75 -9.07
C PHE A 323 19.46 17.97 -8.62
N ALA A 324 19.26 16.76 -8.10
CA ALA A 324 20.35 15.94 -7.55
C ALA A 324 20.27 14.51 -8.06
N THR A 325 21.39 13.97 -8.50
CA THR A 325 21.49 12.57 -8.92
C THR A 325 22.22 11.75 -7.87
N LEU A 326 21.68 10.57 -7.51
CA LEU A 326 22.31 9.65 -6.58
C LEU A 326 23.63 9.15 -7.18
N ALA A 327 24.74 9.47 -6.51
CA ALA A 327 26.06 8.98 -6.90
C ALA A 327 26.23 7.56 -6.35
N THR A 328 26.06 6.56 -7.19
CA THR A 328 26.19 5.14 -6.83
C THR A 328 26.94 4.36 -7.91
N ASP A 329 27.60 3.26 -7.52
CA ASP A 329 28.33 2.38 -8.45
C ASP A 329 27.44 1.68 -9.48
N SER A 330 26.13 1.71 -9.28
CA SER A 330 25.13 1.10 -10.15
C SER A 330 23.91 2.00 -10.27
N VAL A 331 23.15 1.86 -11.37
CA VAL A 331 21.89 2.59 -11.54
C VAL A 331 20.86 2.06 -10.55
N ASN A 332 20.55 2.87 -9.54
CA ASN A 332 19.55 2.58 -8.52
C ASN A 332 18.28 3.41 -8.78
N ALA A 333 17.30 2.80 -9.46
CA ALA A 333 16.06 3.50 -9.74
C ALA A 333 15.31 3.82 -8.45
N ILE A 334 14.93 5.09 -8.25
CA ILE A 334 14.13 5.51 -7.11
C ILE A 334 12.75 4.87 -7.23
N THR A 335 12.33 4.14 -6.19
CA THR A 335 11.05 3.44 -6.09
C THR A 335 10.05 4.18 -5.23
N ALA A 336 10.52 4.85 -4.17
CA ALA A 336 9.69 5.58 -3.24
C ALA A 336 10.47 6.70 -2.55
N LEU A 337 9.76 7.74 -2.17
CA LEU A 337 10.23 8.81 -1.29
C LEU A 337 9.34 8.85 -0.05
N ARG A 338 9.94 9.12 1.10
CA ARG A 338 9.21 9.30 2.34
C ARG A 338 9.80 10.44 3.17
N SER A 339 8.91 11.33 3.61
CA SER A 339 9.23 12.34 4.61
C SER A 339 9.16 11.71 6.01
N GLY A 340 10.17 11.92 6.80
CA GLY A 340 10.27 11.53 8.20
C GLY A 340 11.12 12.56 8.94
N ARG A 341 11.94 12.11 9.90
CA ARG A 341 13.00 12.93 10.49
C ARG A 341 13.91 13.50 9.40
N ASP A 342 14.27 12.65 8.43
CA ASP A 342 15.09 12.95 7.26
C ASP A 342 14.29 12.62 5.99
N LEU A 343 14.68 13.14 4.84
CA LEU A 343 14.12 12.70 3.57
C LEU A 343 14.70 11.32 3.21
N GLN A 344 13.88 10.29 3.31
CA GLN A 344 14.24 8.91 3.00
C GLN A 344 13.99 8.61 1.51
N ILE A 345 14.97 7.98 0.87
CA ILE A 345 14.94 7.62 -0.56
C ILE A 345 15.11 6.11 -0.68
N PHE A 346 14.07 5.44 -1.16
CA PHE A 346 14.07 4.02 -1.43
C PHE A 346 14.38 3.77 -2.90
N THR A 347 15.26 2.82 -3.18
CA THR A 347 15.64 2.48 -4.55
C THR A 347 15.61 0.97 -4.79
N THR A 348 15.76 0.57 -6.03
CA THR A 348 15.84 -0.85 -6.40
C THR A 348 17.07 -1.57 -5.85
N GLY A 349 18.15 -0.86 -5.52
CA GLY A 349 19.41 -1.44 -5.08
C GLY A 349 19.76 -1.18 -3.62
N GLY A 350 19.20 -0.14 -3.01
CA GLY A 350 19.48 0.23 -1.64
C GLY A 350 18.64 1.38 -1.14
N GLU A 351 18.82 1.75 0.11
CA GLU A 351 18.14 2.84 0.78
C GLU A 351 19.15 3.97 1.05
N PHE A 352 18.68 5.19 0.87
CA PHE A 352 19.43 6.42 1.06
C PHE A 352 18.63 7.40 1.91
N PHE A 353 19.31 8.40 2.46
CA PHE A 353 18.62 9.50 3.11
C PHE A 353 19.38 10.80 2.90
N ILE A 354 18.67 11.90 2.99
CA ILE A 354 19.23 13.23 3.05
C ILE A 354 19.05 13.70 4.49
N PRO A 355 20.17 13.79 5.26
CA PRO A 355 20.11 14.24 6.65
C PRO A 355 19.71 15.69 6.71
N GLN A 356 18.95 16.02 7.74
CA GLN A 356 18.45 17.34 7.95
C GLN A 356 18.57 17.79 9.40
N SER A 357 18.75 19.09 9.58
CA SER A 357 18.61 19.75 10.86
C SER A 357 17.95 21.11 10.68
N SER A 358 17.33 21.61 11.73
CA SER A 358 16.73 22.96 11.72
C SER A 358 17.76 24.08 11.47
N LEU A 359 19.06 23.78 11.68
CA LEU A 359 20.18 24.72 11.47
C LEU A 359 20.78 24.58 10.06
N ASP A 360 20.43 23.54 9.32
CA ASP A 360 21.04 23.22 8.03
C ASP A 360 19.93 22.63 7.10
N PRO A 361 19.04 23.47 6.57
CA PRO A 361 17.95 23.05 5.69
C PRO A 361 18.49 22.53 4.36
N ILE A 362 17.73 21.66 3.69
CA ILE A 362 18.12 21.11 2.38
C ILE A 362 18.03 22.21 1.31
N THR A 363 19.18 22.61 0.77
CA THR A 363 19.30 23.64 -0.28
C THR A 363 20.01 23.06 -1.51
N PRO A 364 19.95 23.71 -2.69
CA PRO A 364 20.66 23.26 -3.87
C PRO A 364 22.18 23.14 -3.67
N SER A 365 22.76 23.96 -2.77
CA SER A 365 24.21 24.02 -2.52
C SER A 365 24.71 23.04 -1.46
N ASN A 366 23.85 22.59 -0.51
CA ASN A 366 24.27 21.74 0.60
C ASN A 366 23.67 20.32 0.59
N ILE A 367 22.93 19.94 -0.44
CA ILE A 367 22.33 18.61 -0.52
C ILE A 367 23.36 17.49 -0.50
N VAL A 368 23.31 16.63 0.50
CA VAL A 368 24.17 15.45 0.64
C VAL A 368 23.32 14.20 0.77
N VAL A 369 23.45 13.30 -0.19
CA VAL A 369 22.76 12.01 -0.15
C VAL A 369 23.67 10.96 0.48
N LYS A 370 23.22 10.35 1.57
CA LYS A 370 23.95 9.29 2.28
C LYS A 370 23.35 7.92 2.00
N SER A 371 24.17 6.95 1.65
CA SER A 371 23.77 5.54 1.56
C SER A 371 23.64 4.93 2.95
N THR A 372 22.62 4.12 3.18
CA THR A 372 22.39 3.44 4.46
C THR A 372 22.50 1.94 4.32
N THR A 373 21.56 1.32 3.64
CA THR A 373 21.49 -0.12 3.48
C THR A 373 21.39 -0.52 2.00
N ARG A 374 21.75 -1.78 1.69
CA ARG A 374 21.75 -2.32 0.33
C ARG A 374 20.72 -3.43 0.17
N ARG A 375 19.47 -3.16 0.62
CA ARG A 375 18.39 -4.17 0.55
C ARG A 375 17.53 -4.00 -0.69
N GLY A 376 17.31 -2.77 -1.10
CA GLY A 376 16.40 -2.39 -2.15
C GLY A 376 14.93 -2.55 -1.76
N SER A 377 14.07 -1.74 -2.31
CA SER A 377 12.64 -1.75 -2.06
C SER A 377 11.85 -2.20 -3.29
N LYS A 378 10.68 -2.82 -3.07
CA LYS A 378 9.77 -3.23 -4.14
C LYS A 378 9.03 -2.01 -4.66
N TYR A 379 9.07 -1.80 -5.99
CA TYR A 379 8.34 -0.72 -6.65
C TYR A 379 6.83 -1.00 -6.65
N GLY A 380 6.02 0.04 -6.49
CA GLY A 380 4.57 -0.04 -6.41
C GLY A 380 4.01 -0.18 -4.99
N ILE A 381 4.86 -0.51 -3.99
CA ILE A 381 4.44 -0.58 -2.60
C ILE A 381 5.00 0.64 -1.84
N ARG A 382 4.11 1.46 -1.29
CA ARG A 382 4.52 2.65 -0.53
C ARG A 382 5.05 2.25 0.85
N PRO A 383 6.24 2.72 1.25
CA PRO A 383 6.70 2.58 2.63
C PRO A 383 5.74 3.26 3.62
N GLN A 384 5.46 2.59 4.74
CA GLN A 384 4.57 3.07 5.79
C GLN A 384 5.37 3.55 7.00
N GLY A 385 4.92 4.63 7.65
CA GLY A 385 5.49 5.07 8.89
C GLY A 385 4.89 4.32 10.06
N ALA A 386 5.72 3.67 10.83
CA ALA A 386 5.37 3.13 12.12
C ALA A 386 6.08 3.93 13.22
N GLU A 387 5.73 3.67 14.48
CA GLU A 387 6.35 4.34 15.62
C GLU A 387 7.88 4.23 15.58
N GLY A 388 8.54 5.38 15.34
CA GLY A 388 10.00 5.48 15.32
C GLY A 388 10.72 4.80 14.16
N GLY A 389 10.02 4.32 13.11
CA GLY A 389 10.61 3.67 11.95
C GLY A 389 9.80 3.78 10.68
N THR A 390 10.34 3.25 9.60
CA THR A 390 9.66 3.14 8.31
C THR A 390 9.63 1.68 7.87
N LEU A 391 8.43 1.17 7.64
CA LEU A 391 8.21 -0.19 7.15
C LEU A 391 8.24 -0.20 5.62
N PHE A 392 8.97 -1.14 5.04
CA PHE A 392 9.05 -1.32 3.59
C PHE A 392 9.23 -2.79 3.19
N ILE A 393 8.82 -3.11 1.98
CA ILE A 393 8.99 -4.45 1.42
C ILE A 393 10.30 -4.49 0.63
N GLN A 394 11.16 -5.45 0.96
CA GLN A 394 12.39 -5.69 0.23
C GLN A 394 12.12 -6.03 -1.24
N ARG A 395 13.03 -5.64 -2.15
CA ARG A 395 12.89 -5.76 -3.61
C ARG A 395 12.32 -7.10 -4.11
N GLN A 396 12.69 -8.21 -3.49
CA GLN A 396 12.23 -9.54 -3.90
C GLN A 396 10.80 -9.88 -3.46
N GLY A 397 10.11 -9.00 -2.73
CA GLY A 397 8.75 -9.25 -2.24
C GLY A 397 8.64 -10.40 -1.22
N LYS A 398 9.69 -10.65 -0.43
CA LYS A 398 9.74 -11.80 0.50
C LYS A 398 10.09 -11.43 1.94
N ALA A 399 10.31 -10.18 2.23
CA ALA A 399 10.66 -9.71 3.56
C ALA A 399 10.10 -8.33 3.82
N LEU A 400 9.49 -8.19 4.98
CA LEU A 400 9.10 -6.92 5.56
C LEU A 400 10.25 -6.41 6.44
N ARG A 401 10.68 -5.19 6.16
CA ARG A 401 11.78 -4.54 6.90
C ARG A 401 11.32 -3.28 7.59
N GLU A 402 11.93 -3.02 8.71
CA GLU A 402 11.80 -1.76 9.44
C GLU A 402 13.11 -0.98 9.37
N MET A 403 13.06 0.22 8.81
CA MET A 403 14.17 1.15 8.74
C MET A 403 14.10 2.12 9.93
N VAL A 404 15.05 2.00 10.84
CA VAL A 404 15.13 2.77 12.10
C VAL A 404 16.43 3.52 12.15
N PHE A 405 16.41 4.78 12.60
CA PHE A 405 17.64 5.55 12.82
C PHE A 405 18.39 5.04 14.05
N SER A 406 19.67 4.76 13.88
CA SER A 406 20.58 4.36 14.95
C SER A 406 21.51 5.52 15.31
N ASP A 407 21.40 6.05 16.50
CA ASP A 407 22.28 7.12 16.97
C ASP A 407 23.73 6.66 17.11
N THR A 408 23.94 5.37 17.35
CA THR A 408 25.29 4.78 17.46
C THR A 408 26.01 4.74 16.11
N GLU A 409 25.28 4.43 15.03
CA GLU A 409 25.81 4.35 13.68
C GLU A 409 25.67 5.68 12.92
N ILE A 410 24.94 6.65 13.48
CA ILE A 410 24.54 7.91 12.83
C ILE A 410 23.98 7.65 11.42
N SER A 411 23.22 6.57 11.31
CA SER A 411 22.66 6.07 10.07
C SER A 411 21.39 5.24 10.33
N TYR A 412 20.66 4.95 9.27
CA TYR A 412 19.52 4.05 9.35
C TYR A 412 19.95 2.58 9.25
N VAL A 413 19.26 1.72 9.99
CA VAL A 413 19.41 0.26 9.96
C VAL A 413 18.09 -0.35 9.49
N ALA A 414 18.15 -1.34 8.59
CA ALA A 414 16.96 -2.04 8.09
C ALA A 414 16.86 -3.45 8.68
N ASN A 415 16.08 -3.59 9.76
CA ASN A 415 15.83 -4.85 10.44
C ASN A 415 14.78 -5.69 9.69
N ASN A 416 14.94 -7.01 9.70
CA ASN A 416 13.93 -7.92 9.14
C ASN A 416 12.96 -8.34 10.25
N ILE A 417 11.75 -7.75 10.25
CA ILE A 417 10.73 -8.06 11.25
C ILE A 417 9.88 -9.29 10.91
N SER A 418 9.86 -9.72 9.64
CA SER A 418 9.14 -10.91 9.18
C SER A 418 9.97 -12.19 9.18
N LEU A 419 11.15 -12.20 9.83
CA LEU A 419 12.07 -13.34 9.78
C LEU A 419 11.43 -14.64 10.27
N LEU A 420 10.63 -14.57 11.32
CA LEU A 420 10.00 -15.73 11.94
C LEU A 420 8.74 -16.20 11.20
N SER A 421 8.22 -15.42 10.26
CA SER A 421 6.96 -15.66 9.55
C SER A 421 7.03 -15.35 8.05
N SER A 422 8.18 -15.57 7.46
CA SER A 422 8.47 -15.20 6.06
C SER A 422 7.56 -15.90 5.04
N HIS A 423 6.98 -17.05 5.39
CA HIS A 423 6.08 -17.83 4.55
C HIS A 423 4.73 -17.13 4.27
N LEU A 424 4.31 -16.21 5.15
CA LEU A 424 3.07 -15.44 4.97
C LEU A 424 3.20 -14.30 3.94
N ILE A 425 4.44 -13.93 3.55
CA ILE A 425 4.69 -12.85 2.59
C ILE A 425 4.96 -13.46 1.22
N VAL A 426 3.97 -13.36 0.34
CA VAL A 426 4.02 -13.95 -1.00
C VAL A 426 3.75 -12.86 -2.03
N ASP A 427 4.82 -12.27 -2.55
CA ASP A 427 4.79 -11.22 -3.57
C ASP A 427 3.76 -10.10 -3.28
N PRO A 428 3.84 -9.43 -2.11
CA PRO A 428 2.84 -8.46 -1.69
C PRO A 428 2.68 -7.35 -2.73
N GLN A 429 1.44 -6.91 -2.94
CA GLN A 429 1.08 -5.88 -3.90
C GLN A 429 0.73 -4.57 -3.21
N ARG A 430 0.19 -4.63 -1.98
CA ARG A 430 -0.26 -3.47 -1.20
C ARG A 430 0.17 -3.59 0.24
N MET A 431 0.32 -2.45 0.86
CA MET A 431 0.65 -2.34 2.28
C MET A 431 -0.06 -1.14 2.87
N ALA A 432 -0.77 -1.34 3.97
CA ALA A 432 -1.38 -0.28 4.76
C ALA A 432 -1.15 -0.53 6.25
N LEU A 433 -1.04 0.54 7.02
CA LEU A 433 -0.84 0.49 8.47
C LEU A 433 -2.00 1.22 9.15
N ARG A 434 -2.70 0.53 10.06
CA ARG A 434 -3.62 1.16 11.01
C ARG A 434 -2.85 1.39 12.31
N PRO A 435 -2.63 2.64 12.71
CA PRO A 435 -2.04 2.95 14.02
C PRO A 435 -2.91 2.42 15.17
N ALA A 436 -2.30 2.20 16.32
CA ALA A 436 -3.01 1.87 17.54
C ALA A 436 -4.07 2.94 17.85
N THR A 437 -5.31 2.52 18.04
CA THR A 437 -6.45 3.44 18.28
C THR A 437 -6.66 3.74 19.75
N ASP A 438 -6.15 2.87 20.62
CA ASP A 438 -6.24 3.01 22.08
C ASP A 438 -5.02 2.39 22.77
N THR A 439 -4.99 2.45 24.09
CA THR A 439 -3.90 1.90 24.93
C THR A 439 -3.89 0.36 24.97
N THR A 440 -4.92 -0.28 24.46
CA THR A 440 -5.08 -1.75 24.48
C THR A 440 -4.82 -2.38 23.13
N SER A 441 -4.80 -1.59 22.05
CA SER A 441 -4.50 -2.03 20.69
C SER A 441 -3.02 -1.81 20.31
N GLY A 442 -2.54 -2.57 19.35
CA GLY A 442 -1.24 -2.35 18.69
C GLY A 442 -1.42 -1.80 17.28
N ASP A 443 -0.32 -1.41 16.67
CA ASP A 443 -0.30 -1.07 15.26
C ASP A 443 -0.62 -2.32 14.43
N LEU A 444 -1.54 -2.21 13.49
CA LEU A 444 -1.92 -3.31 12.60
C LEU A 444 -1.45 -3.03 11.18
N LEU A 445 -0.42 -3.74 10.76
CA LEU A 445 0.08 -3.70 9.39
C LEU A 445 -0.59 -4.79 8.55
N LEU A 446 -1.12 -4.41 7.41
CA LEU A 446 -1.80 -5.28 6.46
C LEU A 446 -1.02 -5.34 5.15
N LEU A 447 -0.68 -6.56 4.70
CA LEU A 447 -0.02 -6.82 3.42
C LEU A 447 -0.96 -7.67 2.56
N VAL A 448 -1.39 -7.14 1.42
CA VAL A 448 -2.16 -7.92 0.44
C VAL A 448 -1.19 -8.70 -0.42
N ASN A 449 -1.28 -10.02 -0.38
CA ASN A 449 -0.50 -10.93 -1.21
C ASN A 449 -1.02 -10.97 -2.66
N GLY A 450 -0.11 -11.15 -3.61
CA GLY A 450 -0.45 -11.16 -5.04
C GLY A 450 -1.36 -12.33 -5.45
N LEU A 451 -2.14 -12.11 -6.52
CA LEU A 451 -3.00 -13.13 -7.12
C LEU A 451 -2.23 -14.09 -8.02
N ASP A 452 -1.17 -13.60 -8.66
CA ASP A 452 -0.41 -14.41 -9.62
C ASP A 452 0.66 -15.25 -8.92
N SER A 453 0.48 -16.55 -9.01
CA SER A 453 1.31 -17.56 -8.40
C SER A 453 2.41 -18.09 -9.33
N THR A 454 2.94 -17.28 -10.23
CA THR A 454 4.02 -17.70 -11.13
C THR A 454 5.33 -18.04 -10.42
N GLY A 455 5.45 -17.67 -9.14
CA GLY A 455 6.58 -18.02 -8.28
C GLY A 455 6.46 -19.42 -7.68
N TYR A 456 7.57 -20.16 -7.64
CA TYR A 456 7.68 -21.52 -7.09
C TYR A 456 7.10 -21.70 -5.66
N ARG A 457 7.10 -20.64 -4.83
CA ARG A 457 6.53 -20.67 -3.48
C ARG A 457 5.04 -20.29 -3.44
N ALA A 458 4.59 -19.42 -4.32
CA ALA A 458 3.20 -18.98 -4.34
C ALA A 458 2.24 -20.12 -4.72
N ALA A 459 2.61 -20.95 -5.69
CA ALA A 459 1.82 -22.10 -6.13
C ALA A 459 1.63 -23.18 -5.04
N SER A 460 2.51 -23.23 -4.03
CA SER A 460 2.50 -24.28 -3.02
C SER A 460 1.92 -23.86 -1.66
N THR A 461 1.68 -22.57 -1.43
CA THR A 461 1.39 -22.07 -0.08
C THR A 461 -0.07 -21.71 0.17
N GLY A 462 -0.90 -21.52 -0.85
CA GLY A 462 -2.32 -21.15 -0.70
C GLY A 462 -2.55 -19.73 -0.14
N PHE A 463 -1.53 -18.85 -0.15
CA PHE A 463 -1.63 -17.49 0.38
C PHE A 463 -1.90 -16.41 -0.68
N THR A 464 -2.22 -16.79 -1.91
CA THR A 464 -2.59 -15.84 -2.96
C THR A 464 -3.93 -15.17 -2.64
N GLY A 465 -4.02 -13.86 -2.86
CA GLY A 465 -5.23 -13.10 -2.58
C GLY A 465 -5.59 -13.01 -1.09
N THR A 466 -4.64 -13.27 -0.19
CA THR A 466 -4.83 -13.18 1.26
C THR A 466 -4.22 -11.90 1.80
N ILE A 467 -4.60 -11.53 3.01
CA ILE A 467 -3.91 -10.49 3.78
C ILE A 467 -3.02 -11.16 4.83
N ALA A 468 -1.72 -10.87 4.79
CA ALA A 468 -0.84 -11.12 5.93
C ALA A 468 -0.96 -9.94 6.89
N ALA A 469 -1.59 -10.18 8.04
CA ALA A 469 -1.83 -9.16 9.07
C ALA A 469 -0.78 -9.29 10.18
N PHE A 470 -0.05 -8.22 10.45
CA PHE A 470 0.97 -8.15 11.49
C PHE A 470 0.51 -7.20 12.59
N MET A 471 0.22 -7.72 13.76
CA MET A 471 0.06 -6.89 14.95
C MET A 471 1.44 -6.54 15.49
N LEU A 472 1.71 -5.26 15.61
CA LEU A 472 2.99 -4.70 16.02
C LEU A 472 2.82 -3.92 17.33
N ASN A 473 3.67 -4.20 18.31
CA ASN A 473 3.78 -3.39 19.53
C ASN A 473 5.27 -3.23 19.87
N LYS A 474 5.82 -2.09 19.51
CA LYS A 474 7.26 -1.83 19.67
C LYS A 474 7.68 -1.76 21.14
N GLY A 475 6.83 -1.21 22.00
CA GLY A 475 7.10 -1.10 23.44
C GLY A 475 7.27 -2.46 24.13
N GLN A 476 6.60 -3.48 23.63
CA GLN A 476 6.67 -4.86 24.13
C GLN A 476 7.46 -5.81 23.20
N GLN A 477 8.04 -5.31 22.13
CA GLN A 477 8.75 -6.09 21.10
C GLN A 477 7.90 -7.23 20.50
N ILE A 478 6.58 -6.99 20.35
CA ILE A 478 5.64 -7.96 19.79
C ILE A 478 5.54 -7.77 18.31
N VAL A 479 5.65 -8.88 17.57
CA VAL A 479 5.33 -9.01 16.15
C VAL A 479 4.53 -10.29 15.98
N ALA A 480 3.20 -10.18 15.88
CA ALA A 480 2.31 -11.32 15.82
C ALA A 480 1.56 -11.37 14.48
N PRO A 481 2.06 -12.13 13.51
CA PRO A 481 1.44 -12.29 12.19
C PRO A 481 0.33 -13.33 12.19
N SER A 482 -0.68 -13.08 11.35
CA SER A 482 -1.76 -14.01 11.01
C SER A 482 -2.10 -13.93 9.53
N SER A 483 -2.79 -14.93 9.00
CA SER A 483 -3.32 -14.94 7.63
C SER A 483 -4.82 -14.65 7.65
N TRP A 484 -5.26 -13.67 6.86
CA TRP A 484 -6.68 -13.37 6.70
C TRP A 484 -7.15 -13.77 5.30
N THR A 485 -8.20 -14.56 5.28
CA THR A 485 -8.85 -15.07 4.07
C THR A 485 -10.31 -14.65 4.05
N THR A 486 -10.92 -14.65 2.87
CA THR A 486 -12.35 -14.38 2.67
C THR A 486 -12.87 -15.32 1.58
N ASP A 487 -14.17 -15.37 1.37
CA ASP A 487 -14.73 -16.00 0.17
C ASP A 487 -14.49 -15.09 -1.05
N GLY A 488 -13.32 -15.28 -1.68
CA GLY A 488 -12.75 -14.46 -2.73
C GLY A 488 -11.29 -14.10 -2.48
N ASP A 489 -10.81 -13.06 -3.19
CA ASP A 489 -9.44 -12.58 -3.13
C ASP A 489 -9.40 -11.11 -2.69
N PHE A 490 -8.56 -10.78 -1.72
CA PHE A 490 -8.23 -9.39 -1.42
C PHE A 490 -7.35 -8.80 -2.54
N ILE A 491 -7.72 -7.63 -3.05
CA ILE A 491 -7.02 -6.96 -4.14
C ILE A 491 -6.24 -5.75 -3.64
N ASP A 492 -6.85 -4.94 -2.77
CA ASP A 492 -6.24 -3.74 -2.22
C ASP A 492 -6.68 -3.49 -0.79
N VAL A 493 -5.88 -2.73 -0.05
CA VAL A 493 -6.16 -2.29 1.31
C VAL A 493 -5.72 -0.85 1.50
N GLY A 494 -6.56 -0.04 2.10
CA GLY A 494 -6.28 1.35 2.45
C GLY A 494 -6.77 1.64 3.87
N VAL A 495 -6.03 2.45 4.60
CA VAL A 495 -6.39 2.87 5.95
C VAL A 495 -6.50 4.38 5.99
N ASP A 496 -7.60 4.87 6.50
CA ASP A 496 -7.80 6.28 6.81
C ASP A 496 -8.29 6.43 8.24
N LEU A 497 -7.54 7.13 9.06
CA LEU A 497 -7.67 7.18 10.52
C LEU A 497 -7.65 5.77 11.14
N ASP A 498 -8.79 5.27 11.58
CA ASP A 498 -9.00 3.96 12.21
C ASP A 498 -9.70 2.94 11.29
N GLN A 499 -10.31 3.40 10.18
CA GLN A 499 -11.06 2.54 9.27
C GLN A 499 -10.16 1.88 8.23
N ILE A 500 -10.33 0.58 8.08
CA ILE A 500 -9.62 -0.23 7.09
C ILE A 500 -10.59 -0.55 5.96
N TYR A 501 -10.32 0.03 4.78
CA TYR A 501 -11.01 -0.27 3.55
C TYR A 501 -10.27 -1.37 2.79
N THR A 502 -11.01 -2.22 2.10
CA THR A 502 -10.44 -3.23 1.21
C THR A 502 -11.26 -3.34 -0.07
N VAL A 503 -10.60 -3.73 -1.15
CA VAL A 503 -11.27 -4.19 -2.37
C VAL A 503 -11.16 -5.70 -2.42
N VAL A 504 -12.30 -6.38 -2.54
CA VAL A 504 -12.37 -7.84 -2.61
C VAL A 504 -12.94 -8.26 -3.95
N LYS A 505 -12.25 -9.19 -4.63
CA LYS A 505 -12.77 -9.89 -5.80
C LYS A 505 -13.52 -11.13 -5.32
N ARG A 506 -14.82 -11.19 -5.60
CA ARG A 506 -15.70 -12.31 -5.25
C ARG A 506 -16.25 -12.97 -6.50
N THR A 507 -16.66 -14.23 -6.39
CA THR A 507 -17.42 -14.92 -7.45
C THR A 507 -18.87 -15.02 -7.00
N ILE A 508 -19.74 -14.18 -7.54
CA ILE A 508 -21.16 -14.12 -7.18
C ILE A 508 -22.01 -14.55 -8.36
N GLY A 509 -22.83 -15.60 -8.15
CA GLY A 509 -23.65 -16.16 -9.23
C GLY A 509 -22.81 -16.64 -10.43
N GLY A 510 -21.57 -17.08 -10.21
CA GLY A 510 -20.62 -17.50 -11.23
C GLY A 510 -19.89 -16.37 -11.97
N ALA A 511 -20.10 -15.10 -11.62
CA ALA A 511 -19.42 -13.94 -12.21
C ALA A 511 -18.43 -13.29 -11.23
N ALA A 512 -17.29 -12.85 -11.75
CA ALA A 512 -16.35 -12.07 -10.94
C ALA A 512 -16.93 -10.68 -10.63
N LYS A 513 -16.94 -10.32 -9.36
CA LYS A 513 -17.39 -9.05 -8.81
C LYS A 513 -16.27 -8.41 -7.99
N TYR A 514 -16.25 -7.09 -7.95
CA TYR A 514 -15.25 -6.33 -7.19
C TYR A 514 -15.96 -5.42 -6.21
N TYR A 515 -15.81 -5.71 -4.92
CA TYR A 515 -16.53 -4.99 -3.86
C TYR A 515 -15.57 -4.16 -3.02
N VAL A 516 -15.95 -2.93 -2.76
CA VAL A 516 -15.34 -2.11 -1.70
C VAL A 516 -16.03 -2.48 -0.41
N GLU A 517 -15.25 -2.92 0.56
CA GLU A 517 -15.71 -3.36 1.87
C GLU A 517 -14.85 -2.70 2.97
N ILE A 518 -15.38 -2.62 4.19
CA ILE A 518 -14.70 -2.05 5.36
C ILE A 518 -14.65 -3.11 6.45
N PHE A 519 -13.46 -3.31 7.06
CA PHE A 519 -13.35 -4.10 8.27
C PHE A 519 -14.06 -3.40 9.43
N ASP A 520 -14.97 -4.10 10.08
CA ASP A 520 -15.85 -3.56 11.11
C ASP A 520 -15.87 -4.53 12.31
N ASP A 521 -15.43 -4.06 13.47
CA ASP A 521 -15.31 -4.87 14.68
C ASP A 521 -16.67 -5.36 15.22
N ASP A 522 -17.76 -4.69 14.84
CA ASP A 522 -19.13 -5.09 15.19
C ASP A 522 -19.71 -6.17 14.27
N ARG A 523 -18.94 -6.65 13.29
CA ARG A 523 -19.38 -7.66 12.33
C ARG A 523 -18.59 -8.97 12.48
N THR A 524 -19.29 -10.06 12.23
CA THR A 524 -18.72 -11.41 12.31
C THR A 524 -18.80 -12.17 10.97
N THR A 525 -19.40 -11.55 9.94
CA THR A 525 -19.49 -12.07 8.57
C THR A 525 -18.86 -11.12 7.57
N ASP A 526 -18.56 -11.61 6.37
CA ASP A 526 -18.00 -10.84 5.28
C ASP A 526 -19.08 -10.37 4.29
N SER A 527 -18.80 -9.25 3.58
CA SER A 527 -19.76 -8.62 2.66
C SER A 527 -21.13 -8.36 3.29
N ALA A 528 -21.11 -8.02 4.58
CA ALA A 528 -22.28 -8.02 5.44
C ALA A 528 -23.11 -6.74 5.34
N ILE A 529 -24.41 -6.89 5.46
CA ILE A 529 -25.34 -5.80 5.74
C ILE A 529 -25.98 -6.02 7.11
N GLN A 530 -26.02 -4.96 7.91
CA GLN A 530 -26.70 -4.93 9.20
C GLN A 530 -28.07 -4.27 9.07
N TYR A 531 -29.03 -4.81 9.80
CA TYR A 531 -30.42 -4.37 9.84
C TYR A 531 -30.81 -4.08 11.27
N TYR A 532 -31.48 -2.95 11.48
CA TYR A 532 -31.93 -2.49 12.78
C TYR A 532 -33.44 -2.24 12.77
N ALA A 533 -34.12 -2.68 13.80
CA ALA A 533 -35.56 -2.38 13.96
C ALA A 533 -35.81 -0.87 13.97
N ASN A 534 -34.93 -0.12 14.62
CA ASN A 534 -34.92 1.35 14.67
C ASN A 534 -33.55 1.88 14.22
N PRO A 535 -33.32 2.09 12.90
CA PRO A 535 -32.05 2.62 12.41
C PRO A 535 -31.76 4.01 12.99
N LEU A 536 -30.54 4.20 13.51
CA LEU A 536 -30.06 5.46 14.08
C LEU A 536 -29.08 6.19 13.16
N ALA A 537 -28.51 5.47 12.19
CA ALA A 537 -27.52 6.00 11.27
C ALA A 537 -27.93 5.74 9.81
N PRO A 538 -27.50 6.56 8.84
CA PRO A 538 -27.90 6.44 7.43
C PRO A 538 -27.45 5.13 6.75
N ASP A 539 -26.43 4.48 7.27
CA ASP A 539 -25.87 3.22 6.78
C ASP A 539 -26.52 1.97 7.38
N GLN A 540 -27.46 2.16 8.32
CA GLN A 540 -28.23 1.09 8.94
C GLN A 540 -29.50 0.82 8.15
N ALA A 541 -29.66 -0.40 7.63
CA ALA A 541 -30.83 -0.80 6.91
C ALA A 541 -31.99 -1.18 7.86
N LYS A 542 -33.23 -1.04 7.41
CA LYS A 542 -34.40 -1.55 8.11
C LYS A 542 -35.02 -2.70 7.30
N PRO A 543 -35.19 -3.88 7.89
CA PRO A 543 -35.84 -4.96 7.17
C PRO A 543 -37.33 -4.67 6.94
N SER A 544 -37.86 -5.17 5.83
CA SER A 544 -39.30 -5.15 5.54
C SER A 544 -39.94 -6.40 6.13
N ASN A 545 -40.69 -6.25 7.24
CA ASN A 545 -41.34 -7.36 7.94
C ASN A 545 -40.36 -8.51 8.27
N THR A 546 -40.39 -9.60 7.49
CA THR A 546 -39.59 -10.81 7.68
C THR A 546 -38.46 -10.93 6.67
N THR A 547 -38.18 -9.88 5.90
CA THR A 547 -37.24 -9.95 4.77
C THR A 547 -36.12 -8.90 4.92
N ALA A 548 -34.87 -9.35 4.84
CA ALA A 548 -33.71 -8.50 4.66
C ALA A 548 -33.51 -8.25 3.16
N GLY A 549 -33.73 -7.02 2.72
CA GLY A 549 -33.52 -6.59 1.33
C GLY A 549 -32.18 -5.88 1.12
N GLY A 550 -31.85 -5.56 -0.13
CA GLY A 550 -30.59 -4.89 -0.48
C GLY A 550 -29.38 -5.82 -0.62
N LEU A 551 -29.61 -7.13 -0.63
CA LEU A 551 -28.58 -8.18 -0.76
C LEU A 551 -28.30 -8.57 -2.22
N ALA A 552 -28.55 -7.68 -3.19
CA ALA A 552 -28.32 -7.98 -4.60
C ALA A 552 -26.86 -8.38 -4.89
N HIS A 553 -25.93 -7.84 -4.13
CA HIS A 553 -24.49 -8.16 -4.21
C HIS A 553 -24.15 -9.59 -3.76
N LEU A 554 -25.06 -10.30 -3.06
CA LEU A 554 -24.90 -11.69 -2.62
C LEU A 554 -25.88 -12.65 -3.30
N ASN A 555 -26.52 -12.23 -4.39
CA ASN A 555 -27.57 -13.02 -5.03
C ASN A 555 -27.04 -14.37 -5.55
N GLY A 556 -27.66 -15.47 -5.10
CA GLY A 556 -27.25 -16.84 -5.41
C GLY A 556 -26.30 -17.46 -4.38
N GLU A 557 -25.75 -16.68 -3.45
CA GLU A 557 -24.80 -17.17 -2.45
C GLU A 557 -25.51 -17.64 -1.16
N VAL A 558 -24.83 -18.58 -0.48
CA VAL A 558 -25.28 -19.07 0.83
C VAL A 558 -24.72 -18.13 1.91
N VAL A 559 -25.62 -17.51 2.67
CA VAL A 559 -25.28 -16.55 3.72
C VAL A 559 -25.62 -17.07 5.11
N LYS A 560 -24.92 -16.55 6.10
CA LYS A 560 -25.29 -16.66 7.51
C LYS A 560 -26.17 -15.49 7.90
N ILE A 561 -27.15 -15.78 8.71
CA ILE A 561 -28.07 -14.79 9.32
C ILE A 561 -27.85 -14.84 10.84
N ILE A 562 -27.54 -13.70 11.41
CA ILE A 562 -27.38 -13.52 12.85
C ILE A 562 -28.46 -12.57 13.31
N ARG A 563 -29.28 -12.97 14.28
CA ARG A 563 -30.33 -12.14 14.87
C ARG A 563 -30.15 -12.07 16.38
N ASP A 564 -29.95 -10.86 16.90
CA ASP A 564 -29.78 -10.66 18.35
C ASP A 564 -28.76 -11.66 18.96
N ASP A 565 -27.60 -11.84 18.28
CA ASP A 565 -26.51 -12.80 18.60
C ASP A 565 -26.90 -14.31 18.50
N ILE A 566 -27.98 -14.64 17.81
CA ILE A 566 -28.37 -16.03 17.49
C ILE A 566 -28.08 -16.28 16.01
N VAL A 567 -27.30 -17.31 15.72
CA VAL A 567 -27.04 -17.75 14.34
C VAL A 567 -28.20 -18.61 13.87
N ASP A 568 -28.88 -18.18 12.81
CA ASP A 568 -29.93 -18.93 12.13
C ASP A 568 -29.34 -19.99 11.19
N ALA A 569 -30.24 -20.80 10.59
CA ALA A 569 -29.85 -21.70 9.52
C ALA A 569 -29.34 -20.94 8.29
N ASP A 570 -28.50 -21.62 7.50
CA ASP A 570 -27.97 -21.07 6.26
C ASP A 570 -29.11 -20.75 5.28
N PHE A 571 -28.97 -19.64 4.57
CA PHE A 571 -29.98 -19.17 3.62
C PHE A 571 -29.32 -18.80 2.27
N THR A 572 -29.96 -19.18 1.17
CA THR A 572 -29.51 -18.76 -0.17
C THR A 572 -30.23 -17.49 -0.59
N VAL A 573 -29.49 -16.41 -0.86
CA VAL A 573 -30.06 -15.13 -1.28
C VAL A 573 -30.73 -15.28 -2.65
N SER A 574 -31.97 -14.84 -2.77
CA SER A 574 -32.72 -14.87 -4.01
C SER A 574 -33.43 -13.54 -4.28
N GLY A 575 -33.23 -13.02 -5.50
CA GLY A 575 -33.81 -11.73 -5.89
C GLY A 575 -33.27 -10.56 -5.01
N GLY A 576 -32.08 -10.69 -4.44
CA GLY A 576 -31.49 -9.69 -3.53
C GLY A 576 -32.13 -9.66 -2.14
N ASN A 577 -32.79 -10.74 -1.73
CA ASN A 577 -33.48 -10.81 -0.44
C ASN A 577 -33.10 -12.09 0.33
N ALA A 578 -33.15 -12.00 1.66
CA ALA A 578 -33.06 -13.13 2.57
C ALA A 578 -34.23 -13.11 3.55
N THR A 579 -34.82 -14.29 3.86
CA THR A 579 -35.90 -14.42 4.82
C THR A 579 -35.36 -14.54 6.23
N LEU A 580 -35.78 -13.67 7.13
CA LEU A 580 -35.26 -13.59 8.51
C LEU A 580 -36.04 -14.48 9.51
N GLY A 581 -37.09 -15.19 9.12
CA GLY A 581 -37.89 -15.99 10.04
C GLY A 581 -38.61 -15.20 11.14
N GLY A 582 -38.75 -13.89 10.97
CA GLY A 582 -39.34 -12.91 11.87
C GLY A 582 -38.54 -11.59 11.85
N VAL A 583 -39.17 -10.48 12.23
CA VAL A 583 -38.50 -9.18 12.33
C VAL A 583 -37.54 -9.20 13.53
N PRO A 584 -36.29 -8.83 13.38
CA PRO A 584 -35.35 -8.75 14.51
C PRO A 584 -35.86 -7.71 15.52
N SER A 585 -35.75 -8.02 16.81
CA SER A 585 -36.18 -7.12 17.89
C SER A 585 -35.28 -5.90 18.01
N VAL A 586 -33.94 -6.09 17.83
CA VAL A 586 -32.93 -5.04 17.92
C VAL A 586 -32.10 -5.01 16.66
N TYR A 587 -31.52 -6.15 16.23
CA TYR A 587 -30.47 -6.23 15.24
C TYR A 587 -30.50 -7.55 14.45
N ALA A 588 -30.12 -7.48 13.19
CA ALA A 588 -29.76 -8.65 12.39
C ALA A 588 -28.57 -8.32 11.49
N GLU A 589 -27.72 -9.32 11.24
CA GLU A 589 -26.63 -9.27 10.27
C GLU A 589 -26.78 -10.40 9.25
N VAL A 590 -26.53 -10.10 7.97
CA VAL A 590 -26.57 -11.07 6.88
C VAL A 590 -25.30 -10.91 6.06
N GLY A 591 -24.53 -11.98 5.91
CA GLY A 591 -23.26 -11.95 5.17
C GLY A 591 -22.68 -13.34 4.92
N LEU A 592 -21.54 -13.36 4.23
CA LEU A 592 -20.76 -14.58 3.94
C LEU A 592 -20.01 -15.05 5.19
N ASN A 593 -19.94 -16.35 5.39
CA ASN A 593 -19.20 -16.92 6.51
C ASN A 593 -17.70 -17.02 6.20
N TYR A 594 -16.89 -16.96 7.25
CA TYR A 594 -15.47 -17.35 7.21
C TYR A 594 -15.12 -18.15 8.48
N THR A 595 -14.15 -19.04 8.34
CA THR A 595 -13.72 -19.91 9.45
C THR A 595 -12.49 -19.34 10.12
N VAL A 596 -12.46 -19.41 11.44
CA VAL A 596 -11.30 -19.10 12.26
C VAL A 596 -10.55 -20.41 12.56
N THR A 597 -9.23 -20.41 12.42
CA THR A 597 -8.39 -21.56 12.77
C THR A 597 -7.14 -21.11 13.53
N LEU A 598 -6.96 -21.67 14.70
CA LEU A 598 -5.76 -21.51 15.53
C LEU A 598 -5.18 -22.90 15.82
N LYS A 599 -3.96 -23.19 15.36
CA LYS A 599 -3.30 -24.48 15.55
C LYS A 599 -1.98 -24.29 16.27
N THR A 600 -1.82 -24.95 17.41
CA THR A 600 -0.59 -24.88 18.22
C THR A 600 0.61 -25.47 17.49
N GLN A 601 1.81 -25.11 17.95
CA GLN A 601 3.02 -25.83 17.55
C GLN A 601 2.96 -27.30 17.98
N PRO A 602 3.74 -28.21 17.36
CA PRO A 602 3.95 -29.55 17.87
C PRO A 602 4.37 -29.54 19.35
N PHE A 603 3.81 -30.46 20.13
CA PHE A 603 4.11 -30.54 21.56
C PHE A 603 5.56 -30.98 21.79
N GLU A 604 6.41 -30.08 22.26
CA GLU A 604 7.82 -30.35 22.55
C GLU A 604 8.19 -29.78 23.92
N PRO A 605 7.88 -30.53 25.00
CA PRO A 605 8.20 -30.07 26.36
C PRO A 605 9.72 -30.10 26.61
N ARG A 606 10.21 -29.12 27.34
CA ARG A 606 11.58 -29.11 27.83
C ARG A 606 11.68 -30.05 29.04
N LEU A 607 12.15 -31.28 28.82
CA LEU A 607 12.32 -32.28 29.88
C LEU A 607 13.81 -32.45 30.25
N PRO A 608 14.14 -32.63 31.52
CA PRO A 608 15.51 -32.96 31.94
C PRO A 608 16.02 -34.25 31.31
N SER A 609 15.12 -35.18 30.96
CA SER A 609 15.43 -36.49 30.35
C SER A 609 15.68 -36.44 28.85
N GLY A 610 15.60 -35.27 28.21
CA GLY A 610 15.79 -35.08 26.76
C GLY A 610 14.51 -34.86 25.98
N THR A 611 14.57 -35.02 24.63
CA THR A 611 13.45 -34.76 23.71
C THR A 611 12.47 -35.94 23.64
N VAL A 612 11.19 -35.63 23.41
CA VAL A 612 10.13 -36.63 23.12
C VAL A 612 9.68 -36.62 21.64
N ALA A 613 10.41 -35.92 20.76
CA ALA A 613 10.03 -35.67 19.36
C ALA A 613 9.71 -36.95 18.55
N SER A 614 10.44 -38.05 18.81
CA SER A 614 10.24 -39.32 18.11
C SER A 614 9.08 -40.18 18.65
N GLN A 615 8.54 -39.84 19.85
CA GLN A 615 7.55 -40.65 20.51
C GLN A 615 6.12 -40.33 20.07
N LYS A 616 5.25 -41.37 20.01
CA LYS A 616 3.83 -41.16 19.79
C LYS A 616 3.19 -40.63 21.07
N ARG A 617 2.42 -39.58 20.94
CA ARG A 617 1.80 -38.80 22.02
C ARG A 617 0.29 -38.75 21.86
N ARG A 618 -0.42 -38.64 22.98
CA ARG A 618 -1.88 -38.48 22.99
C ARG A 618 -2.24 -37.30 23.88
N ILE A 619 -3.08 -36.42 23.31
CA ILE A 619 -3.71 -35.33 24.06
C ILE A 619 -4.76 -35.94 24.97
N LEU A 620 -4.65 -35.72 26.25
CA LEU A 620 -5.59 -36.24 27.28
C LEU A 620 -6.65 -35.23 27.62
N GLU A 621 -6.24 -33.98 27.71
CA GLU A 621 -7.06 -32.89 28.22
C GLU A 621 -6.62 -31.56 27.59
N VAL A 622 -7.57 -30.69 27.25
CA VAL A 622 -7.35 -29.33 26.81
C VAL A 622 -8.27 -28.42 27.60
N THR A 623 -7.72 -27.36 28.17
CA THR A 623 -8.45 -26.38 28.97
C THR A 623 -8.13 -24.98 28.48
N PRO A 624 -8.84 -24.45 27.45
CA PRO A 624 -8.71 -23.08 27.03
C PRO A 624 -9.24 -22.12 28.10
N ARG A 625 -8.54 -20.99 28.25
CA ARG A 625 -9.05 -19.82 28.97
C ARG A 625 -9.71 -18.92 27.96
N LEU A 626 -11.03 -18.78 28.04
CA LEU A 626 -11.88 -18.06 27.11
C LEU A 626 -12.32 -16.73 27.70
N TYR A 627 -12.53 -15.75 26.84
CA TYR A 627 -13.14 -14.47 27.18
C TYR A 627 -14.28 -14.15 26.20
N ARG A 628 -15.51 -13.94 26.71
CA ARG A 628 -16.70 -13.59 25.92
C ARG A 628 -16.90 -14.46 24.67
N SER A 629 -16.61 -15.76 24.75
CA SER A 629 -16.74 -16.68 23.61
C SER A 629 -18.08 -17.42 23.64
N GLN A 630 -18.64 -17.71 22.47
CA GLN A 630 -19.95 -18.37 22.34
C GLN A 630 -19.86 -19.77 21.75
N ASN A 631 -18.92 -20.04 20.86
CA ASN A 631 -18.73 -21.36 20.25
C ASN A 631 -17.24 -21.60 19.97
N ILE A 632 -16.75 -22.80 20.25
CA ILE A 632 -15.43 -23.29 19.83
C ILE A 632 -15.46 -24.78 19.52
N THR A 633 -14.63 -25.19 18.58
CA THR A 633 -14.37 -26.59 18.24
C THR A 633 -12.89 -26.88 18.51
N ILE A 634 -12.61 -27.95 19.27
CA ILE A 634 -11.23 -28.37 19.57
C ILE A 634 -10.99 -29.76 18.97
N ASN A 635 -10.03 -29.88 18.05
CA ASN A 635 -9.72 -31.12 17.33
C ASN A 635 -10.99 -31.79 16.78
N SER A 636 -11.81 -31.03 16.03
CA SER A 636 -13.08 -31.45 15.42
C SER A 636 -14.20 -31.80 16.42
N ARG A 637 -14.03 -31.48 17.68
CA ARG A 637 -15.05 -31.68 18.71
C ARG A 637 -15.63 -30.34 19.14
N ASN A 638 -16.91 -30.11 18.88
CA ASN A 638 -17.62 -28.92 19.35
C ASN A 638 -17.74 -28.97 20.88
N ILE A 639 -17.40 -27.86 21.54
CA ILE A 639 -17.38 -27.73 22.99
C ILE A 639 -18.58 -26.91 23.43
N PRO A 640 -19.54 -27.53 24.13
CA PRO A 640 -20.68 -26.80 24.65
C PRO A 640 -20.23 -25.82 25.75
N LEU A 641 -20.28 -24.53 25.45
CA LEU A 641 -19.92 -23.48 26.40
C LEU A 641 -21.08 -23.09 27.31
N GLN A 642 -22.30 -23.49 26.96
CA GLN A 642 -23.51 -23.05 27.63
C GLN A 642 -24.32 -24.22 28.15
N THR A 643 -25.02 -23.99 29.25
CA THR A 643 -26.15 -24.77 29.67
C THR A 643 -27.40 -24.05 29.18
N LEU A 644 -28.27 -24.75 28.43
CA LEU A 644 -29.56 -24.20 27.98
C LEU A 644 -30.36 -23.74 29.19
N PRO A 645 -30.80 -22.47 29.26
CA PRO A 645 -31.70 -22.04 30.31
C PRO A 645 -33.04 -22.69 30.11
N ILE A 646 -33.72 -23.05 31.22
CA ILE A 646 -35.02 -23.70 31.22
C ILE A 646 -36.13 -22.81 30.57
N SER A 647 -35.90 -21.52 30.42
CA SER A 647 -36.78 -20.51 29.80
C SER A 647 -36.46 -20.12 28.36
N GLY A 648 -35.71 -20.75 27.73
CA GLY A 648 -34.95 -21.08 26.53
C GLY A 648 -35.04 -20.33 25.25
N LEU A 649 -35.53 -19.24 24.91
CA LEU A 649 -35.48 -18.62 23.59
C LEU A 649 -34.99 -17.15 23.68
N GLY A 650 -33.73 -16.95 23.93
CA GLY A 650 -33.13 -15.62 24.00
C GLY A 650 -31.69 -15.60 23.52
N LYS A 651 -31.07 -14.43 23.58
CA LYS A 651 -29.65 -14.18 23.28
C LYS A 651 -28.74 -15.26 23.88
N VAL A 652 -27.89 -15.83 23.05
CA VAL A 652 -26.90 -16.81 23.48
C VAL A 652 -25.84 -16.11 24.35
N PRO A 653 -25.72 -16.44 25.65
CA PRO A 653 -24.78 -15.75 26.51
C PRO A 653 -23.33 -16.08 26.15
N THR A 654 -22.45 -15.11 26.30
CA THR A 654 -21.01 -15.32 26.17
C THR A 654 -20.43 -16.03 27.40
N PHE A 655 -19.47 -16.91 27.19
CA PHE A 655 -18.74 -17.61 28.26
C PHE A 655 -17.38 -16.94 28.51
N THR A 656 -17.08 -16.69 29.78
CA THR A 656 -15.76 -16.25 30.24
C THR A 656 -15.28 -17.19 31.35
N GLY A 657 -14.08 -17.77 31.19
CA GLY A 657 -13.52 -18.68 32.18
C GLY A 657 -12.75 -19.83 31.54
N LEU A 658 -12.48 -20.85 32.35
CA LEU A 658 -11.80 -22.08 31.95
C LEU A 658 -12.81 -23.15 31.54
N LYS A 659 -12.61 -23.77 30.39
CA LYS A 659 -13.48 -24.86 29.93
C LYS A 659 -12.65 -26.14 29.69
N LYS A 660 -12.67 -27.03 30.62
CA LYS A 660 -11.99 -28.31 30.55
C LYS A 660 -12.66 -29.26 29.56
N THR A 661 -11.88 -29.82 28.65
CA THR A 661 -12.31 -30.79 27.66
C THR A 661 -11.39 -32.00 27.65
N GLN A 662 -12.00 -33.20 27.66
CA GLN A 662 -11.29 -34.47 27.70
C GLN A 662 -11.82 -35.41 26.60
N GLY A 663 -11.18 -36.58 26.45
CA GLY A 663 -11.69 -37.63 25.55
C GLY A 663 -11.20 -37.49 24.11
N PHE A 664 -10.04 -36.88 23.88
CA PHE A 664 -9.40 -36.89 22.58
C PHE A 664 -8.83 -38.27 22.26
N LEU A 665 -9.08 -38.74 21.03
CA LEU A 665 -8.65 -40.07 20.59
C LEU A 665 -7.43 -39.96 19.66
N GLY A 666 -6.64 -41.04 19.62
CA GLY A 666 -5.52 -41.18 18.72
C GLY A 666 -4.18 -40.78 19.31
N TYR A 667 -3.13 -41.41 18.79
CA TYR A 667 -1.74 -41.09 19.06
C TYR A 667 -1.10 -40.51 17.83
N THR A 668 -0.49 -39.34 17.97
CA THR A 668 0.24 -38.67 16.89
C THR A 668 1.66 -38.35 17.36
N ARG A 669 2.57 -38.07 16.42
CA ARG A 669 3.91 -37.59 16.79
C ARG A 669 3.89 -36.10 17.11
N ASP A 670 3.02 -35.33 16.49
CA ASP A 670 2.99 -33.86 16.63
C ASP A 670 2.17 -33.41 17.85
N ALA A 671 1.07 -34.13 18.18
CA ALA A 671 0.16 -33.81 19.30
C ALA A 671 -0.24 -32.32 19.33
N GLN A 672 -0.66 -31.78 18.17
CA GLN A 672 -1.10 -30.40 18.03
C GLN A 672 -2.57 -30.23 18.41
N ILE A 673 -2.92 -29.08 18.94
CA ILE A 673 -4.29 -28.68 19.24
C ILE A 673 -4.76 -27.70 18.17
N THR A 674 -5.87 -28.03 17.53
CA THR A 674 -6.55 -27.12 16.60
C THR A 674 -7.80 -26.59 17.26
N ILE A 675 -7.88 -25.29 17.44
CA ILE A 675 -9.09 -24.58 17.85
C ILE A 675 -9.66 -23.93 16.61
N SER A 676 -10.90 -24.21 16.30
CA SER A 676 -11.59 -23.60 15.14
C SER A 676 -12.98 -23.11 15.50
N GLN A 677 -13.46 -22.14 14.74
CA GLN A 677 -14.81 -21.65 14.82
C GLN A 677 -15.34 -21.40 13.40
N ASP A 678 -16.42 -22.09 13.06
CA ASP A 678 -17.13 -21.99 11.77
C ASP A 678 -18.45 -21.21 11.86
N GLN A 679 -18.81 -20.77 13.08
CA GLN A 679 -20.02 -19.95 13.29
C GLN A 679 -19.61 -18.48 13.48
N PRO A 680 -20.37 -17.54 12.91
CA PRO A 680 -20.07 -16.11 13.00
C PRO A 680 -20.50 -15.53 14.36
N VAL A 681 -19.80 -15.89 15.41
CA VAL A 681 -20.06 -15.45 16.80
C VAL A 681 -18.76 -15.09 17.50
N PHE A 682 -18.84 -14.47 18.67
CA PHE A 682 -17.66 -14.04 19.43
C PHE A 682 -16.72 -15.18 19.78
N PHE A 683 -15.43 -14.92 19.59
CA PHE A 683 -14.36 -15.87 19.84
C PHE A 683 -13.13 -15.13 20.40
N THR A 684 -12.70 -15.48 21.59
CA THR A 684 -11.44 -15.00 22.18
C THR A 684 -10.84 -16.06 23.07
N VAL A 685 -9.58 -16.43 22.79
CA VAL A 685 -8.77 -17.36 23.58
C VAL A 685 -7.60 -16.60 24.20
N LEU A 686 -7.50 -16.60 25.52
CA LEU A 686 -6.45 -15.87 26.24
C LEU A 686 -5.22 -16.74 26.49
N ALA A 687 -5.44 -18.03 26.80
CA ALA A 687 -4.37 -18.98 27.13
C ALA A 687 -4.86 -20.40 26.91
N LEU A 688 -3.93 -21.35 26.85
CA LEU A 688 -4.23 -22.75 26.64
C LEU A 688 -3.42 -23.62 27.59
N ASP A 689 -4.13 -24.38 28.43
CA ASP A 689 -3.54 -25.43 29.26
C ASP A 689 -3.87 -26.81 28.68
N TYR A 690 -2.90 -27.68 28.51
CA TYR A 690 -3.14 -28.98 27.95
C TYR A 690 -2.19 -30.06 28.53
N LYS A 691 -2.75 -31.25 28.64
CA LYS A 691 -2.08 -32.43 29.21
C LYS A 691 -1.91 -33.50 28.14
N VAL A 692 -0.70 -33.98 28.00
CA VAL A 692 -0.32 -34.97 27.00
C VAL A 692 0.28 -36.19 27.67
N SER A 693 -0.09 -37.38 27.20
CA SER A 693 0.57 -38.63 27.54
C SER A 693 1.67 -38.92 26.53
N VAL A 694 2.86 -39.15 27.01
CA VAL A 694 4.07 -39.50 26.26
C VAL A 694 4.43 -40.94 26.51
#